data_16b710008668f85d8a445f32c3e3bf67
#
_entry.id   16b710008668f85d8a445f32c3e3bf67
#
_cell.length_a   1.000
_cell.length_b   1.000
_cell.length_c   1.000
_cell.angle_alpha   90.00
_cell.angle_beta   90.00
_cell.angle_gamma   90.00
#
_symmetry.space_group_name_H-M   'P 1'
#
loop_
_entity.id
_entity.type
_entity.pdbx_description
1 polymer ?
#
loop_
_entity_poly.entity_id
_entity_poly.type
_entity_poly.pdbx_seq_one_letter_code
_entity_poly.pdbx_strand_id
1 'polypeptide(L)'
;VKEPERVRKLLQGTASLEFWTTYNNTELVRALEQADQLLRDELAAGATDAAVEETLTEEQPTAAGTEDTTESLIAEVQNNAPAAEEAASASGASRYTREENPLFSLLNPYDGGGAVVGSVAVADTATVAGYLRMDAVRELLPSDVRFEWGIKGEPQNNGRFSLYALKVSTPDGKAPLDGSVIVDARETYAERGAEAKVSMSMNSEGIQDWARLTGDNIGRCIAIVLDGYVYSAPVVRQKIEGGSSEISGNFTIQEAKDLANVLKSGKVPAPARIIQDTVVGPSLGQESINAGILSFVLAFVLVLLYMGLYYKTAGWLSDIALLCNVFLLLGVLVSFGAVLTLPGIAGIVLTMGMAVDANVIIYERIKEELRGGKGLSLAIKDGFSKAYSAIIDGNLTTIITGIVLFIFGNGPVQGFATTLIIGILTSLFCSIFITRLLIEGVVNKWGKISFSRKWSENLMGNAHFDFLGKSKISYIVMIVVLAVSCVSFAVRGLNMGAEFTGGRAYVIRFDRPVQAEEVRMKLQDVFSGYEDAANVSFEVKQYGNENQMRIVTQYKYDDTSDEATSEVDRILYDALHGLYGYPITFENFRNTQNDINGILTADKIGPSIAKDMTWGAIWSVLFSLIAIGLYISLRFKKWQYATGATTALAFNALVVIGVFSLCYGWLPFNLEVNQAFIAAILTIIGYTINDTVVVFDRIREYLVFYPKRDLRENVNNALNATLSRTINTSGTTLVTLLAILFFGGETIRGFIFALALGVVVGTLSTLFVATPIAYGLMKREGLGKK
;
A
#
# COMPACT_ATOMS: atom_id res chain seq x y z
N VAL A 1 7.71 -5.27 9.16
CA VAL A 1 7.23 -5.21 10.56
C VAL A 1 7.01 -6.62 11.05
N LYS A 2 7.65 -7.01 12.18
CA LYS A 2 7.52 -8.38 12.72
C LYS A 2 6.23 -8.59 13.51
N GLU A 3 5.64 -7.53 14.01
CA GLU A 3 4.45 -7.55 14.87
C GLU A 3 3.46 -6.48 14.40
N PRO A 4 2.60 -6.76 13.41
CA PRO A 4 1.67 -5.78 12.83
C PRO A 4 0.69 -5.22 13.87
N GLU A 5 0.12 -6.06 14.72
CA GLU A 5 -0.83 -5.70 15.78
C GLU A 5 -0.25 -4.64 16.74
N ARG A 6 0.98 -4.84 17.15
CA ARG A 6 1.67 -3.89 18.02
C ARG A 6 1.85 -2.52 17.36
N VAL A 7 2.16 -2.50 16.07
CA VAL A 7 2.31 -1.23 15.31
C VAL A 7 0.96 -0.53 15.15
N ARG A 8 -0.11 -1.27 14.89
CA ARG A 8 -1.47 -0.71 14.86
C ARG A 8 -1.81 -0.02 16.17
N LYS A 9 -1.63 -0.69 17.30
CA LYS A 9 -1.88 -0.12 18.63
C LYS A 9 -1.06 1.15 18.89
N LEU A 10 0.23 1.16 18.52
CA LEU A 10 1.09 2.34 18.66
C LEU A 10 0.64 3.52 17.79
N LEU A 11 0.13 3.26 16.60
CA LEU A 11 -0.32 4.29 15.66
C LEU A 11 -1.70 4.86 16.01
N GLN A 12 -2.58 4.05 16.58
CA GLN A 12 -3.93 4.44 16.97
C GLN A 12 -3.98 5.08 18.36
N GLY A 13 -3.01 4.76 19.23
CA GLY A 13 -2.91 5.33 20.57
C GLY A 13 -2.85 6.86 20.52
N THR A 14 -3.69 7.52 21.31
CA THR A 14 -3.70 8.98 21.39
C THR A 14 -2.52 9.55 22.16
N ALA A 15 -1.76 8.66 22.81
CA ALA A 15 -0.66 9.02 23.73
C ALA A 15 -1.10 10.03 24.80
N SER A 16 -2.40 9.99 25.19
CA SER A 16 -2.94 10.89 26.18
C SER A 16 -2.46 10.48 27.57
N LEU A 17 -1.29 10.97 27.94
CA LEU A 17 -0.77 10.78 29.28
C LEU A 17 -1.38 11.81 30.22
N GLU A 18 -1.85 11.34 31.37
CA GLU A 18 -2.51 12.12 32.38
C GLU A 18 -1.99 11.74 33.77
N PHE A 19 -1.81 12.73 34.63
CA PHE A 19 -1.43 12.52 36.02
C PHE A 19 -2.59 12.92 36.93
N TRP A 20 -3.12 11.93 37.66
CA TRP A 20 -4.28 12.11 38.51
C TRP A 20 -3.94 11.89 39.99
N THR A 21 -4.50 12.72 40.85
CA THR A 21 -4.54 12.41 42.27
C THR A 21 -5.51 11.26 42.51
N THR A 22 -5.26 10.44 43.52
CA THR A 22 -6.10 9.27 43.82
C THR A 22 -6.79 9.40 45.17
N TYR A 23 -7.90 8.76 45.31
CA TYR A 23 -8.48 8.41 46.60
C TYR A 23 -7.65 7.30 47.24
N ASN A 24 -7.60 7.31 48.58
CA ASN A 24 -7.16 6.12 49.31
C ASN A 24 -8.37 5.17 49.38
N ASN A 25 -8.16 3.87 49.17
CA ASN A 25 -9.23 2.86 49.24
C ASN A 25 -10.03 2.93 50.53
N THR A 26 -9.36 3.21 51.67
CA THR A 26 -9.97 3.38 52.99
C THR A 26 -10.99 4.54 53.04
N GLU A 27 -10.87 5.54 52.18
CA GLU A 27 -11.82 6.67 52.11
C GLU A 27 -13.14 6.27 51.42
N LEU A 28 -13.10 5.21 50.57
CA LEU A 28 -14.23 4.74 49.77
C LEU A 28 -14.92 3.49 50.28
N VAL A 29 -14.32 2.78 51.26
CA VAL A 29 -14.88 1.52 51.82
C VAL A 29 -16.34 1.64 52.23
N ARG A 30 -16.70 2.71 53.00
CA ARG A 30 -18.07 2.90 53.46
C ARG A 30 -19.05 3.15 52.32
N ALA A 31 -18.65 3.94 51.33
CA ALA A 31 -19.50 4.23 50.19
C ALA A 31 -19.72 2.97 49.33
N LEU A 32 -18.69 2.15 49.15
CA LEU A 32 -18.77 0.88 48.42
C LEU A 32 -19.61 -0.18 49.19
N GLU A 33 -19.50 -0.23 50.52
CA GLU A 33 -20.36 -1.09 51.35
C GLU A 33 -21.84 -0.70 51.25
N GLN A 34 -22.12 0.61 51.20
CA GLN A 34 -23.48 1.12 51.00
C GLN A 34 -24.00 0.82 49.60
N ALA A 35 -23.13 0.97 48.59
CA ALA A 35 -23.43 0.61 47.20
C ALA A 35 -23.74 -0.89 47.06
N ASP A 36 -22.99 -1.76 47.71
CA ASP A 36 -23.20 -3.21 47.67
C ASP A 36 -24.57 -3.58 48.34
N GLN A 37 -24.94 -2.90 49.45
CA GLN A 37 -26.23 -3.08 50.07
C GLN A 37 -27.39 -2.63 49.18
N LEU A 38 -27.25 -1.48 48.54
CA LEU A 38 -28.25 -0.94 47.61
C LEU A 38 -28.44 -1.88 46.40
N LEU A 39 -27.35 -2.35 45.79
CA LEU A 39 -27.39 -3.31 44.68
C LEU A 39 -28.09 -4.63 45.10
N ARG A 40 -27.86 -5.10 46.33
CA ARG A 40 -28.57 -6.29 46.87
C ARG A 40 -30.08 -6.03 46.96
N ASP A 41 -30.47 -4.85 47.47
CA ASP A 41 -31.90 -4.53 47.67
C ASP A 41 -32.58 -4.33 46.28
N GLU A 42 -31.92 -3.76 45.29
CA GLU A 42 -32.43 -3.63 43.93
C GLU A 42 -32.53 -4.98 43.19
N LEU A 43 -31.52 -5.82 43.30
CA LEU A 43 -31.55 -7.17 42.71
C LEU A 43 -32.62 -8.06 43.38
N ALA A 44 -32.85 -7.93 44.73
CA ALA A 44 -33.88 -8.62 45.45
C ALA A 44 -35.29 -8.11 45.10
N ALA A 45 -35.46 -6.83 44.75
CA ALA A 45 -36.72 -6.24 44.31
C ALA A 45 -37.14 -6.63 42.88
N GLY A 46 -36.29 -7.37 42.15
CA GLY A 46 -36.63 -7.83 40.82
C GLY A 46 -36.51 -6.72 39.74
N ALA A 47 -35.85 -5.62 40.06
CA ALA A 47 -35.36 -4.66 39.05
C ALA A 47 -34.18 -5.31 38.33
N THR A 48 -34.48 -5.96 37.26
CA THR A 48 -33.71 -6.96 36.54
C THR A 48 -32.52 -6.40 35.78
N ASP A 49 -31.67 -7.32 35.30
CA ASP A 49 -30.65 -7.20 34.27
C ASP A 49 -31.04 -6.28 33.08
N ALA A 50 -32.33 -6.06 32.83
CA ALA A 50 -32.88 -5.12 31.86
C ALA A 50 -32.49 -3.65 32.11
N ALA A 51 -32.28 -3.23 33.35
CA ALA A 51 -31.86 -1.85 33.65
C ALA A 51 -30.36 -1.63 33.38
N VAL A 52 -29.58 -2.70 33.45
CA VAL A 52 -28.13 -2.64 33.10
C VAL A 52 -27.96 -2.62 31.57
N GLU A 53 -28.83 -3.31 30.83
CA GLU A 53 -28.85 -3.28 29.36
C GLU A 53 -29.42 -1.94 28.84
N GLU A 54 -30.41 -1.35 29.50
CA GLU A 54 -30.99 -0.04 29.13
C GLU A 54 -30.02 1.14 29.42
N THR A 55 -29.23 1.08 30.50
CA THR A 55 -28.22 2.12 30.82
C THR A 55 -27.00 2.02 29.93
N LEU A 56 -26.72 0.87 29.33
CA LEU A 56 -25.68 0.70 28.34
C LEU A 56 -26.08 1.23 26.94
N THR A 57 -27.40 1.42 26.70
CA THR A 57 -27.92 1.86 25.38
C THR A 57 -28.34 3.33 25.31
N GLU A 58 -28.60 4.04 26.45
CA GLU A 58 -29.16 5.39 26.39
C GLU A 58 -28.22 6.57 26.64
N GLU A 59 -26.97 6.38 27.09
CA GLU A 59 -26.02 7.49 27.20
C GLU A 59 -24.74 7.22 26.41
N GLN A 60 -24.83 7.38 25.10
CA GLN A 60 -23.65 7.79 24.32
C GLN A 60 -23.53 9.33 24.42
N PRO A 61 -22.62 9.88 25.21
CA PRO A 61 -22.13 11.21 24.90
C PRO A 61 -21.34 11.08 23.62
N THR A 62 -21.69 11.85 22.63
CA THR A 62 -20.93 12.07 21.41
C THR A 62 -19.54 12.61 21.73
N ALA A 63 -18.64 11.75 22.14
CA ALA A 63 -17.21 11.95 22.15
C ALA A 63 -16.64 10.74 21.40
N ALA A 64 -16.52 10.91 20.07
CA ALA A 64 -15.91 9.95 19.19
C ALA A 64 -14.53 9.56 19.71
N GLY A 65 -14.29 8.26 19.92
CA GLY A 65 -12.97 7.71 19.83
C GLY A 65 -12.35 6.98 21.02
N THR A 66 -13.10 6.55 22.04
CA THR A 66 -12.47 5.87 23.18
C THR A 66 -13.02 4.47 23.51
N GLU A 67 -14.07 4.00 22.82
CA GLU A 67 -14.68 2.70 23.12
C GLU A 67 -13.96 1.52 22.44
N ASP A 68 -13.38 1.70 21.26
CA ASP A 68 -12.73 0.63 20.49
C ASP A 68 -11.45 0.04 21.13
N THR A 69 -10.77 0.79 22.01
CA THR A 69 -9.51 0.34 22.61
C THR A 69 -9.72 -0.56 23.84
N THR A 70 -10.84 -0.41 24.53
CA THR A 70 -11.15 -1.12 25.78
C THR A 70 -11.57 -2.56 25.51
N GLU A 71 -12.44 -2.76 24.54
CA GLU A 71 -12.96 -4.10 24.19
C GLU A 71 -11.88 -4.95 23.49
N SER A 72 -11.02 -4.34 22.66
CA SER A 72 -9.90 -5.03 21.98
C SER A 72 -8.86 -5.59 22.97
N LEU A 73 -8.55 -4.86 24.04
CA LEU A 73 -7.63 -5.32 25.09
C LEU A 73 -8.24 -6.44 25.96
N ILE A 74 -9.55 -6.36 26.21
CA ILE A 74 -10.29 -7.40 26.94
C ILE A 74 -10.37 -8.68 26.10
N ALA A 75 -10.63 -8.57 24.79
CA ALA A 75 -10.68 -9.71 23.87
C ALA A 75 -9.31 -10.40 23.70
N GLU A 76 -8.21 -9.64 23.70
CA GLU A 76 -6.84 -10.22 23.60
C GLU A 76 -6.45 -11.00 24.87
N VAL A 77 -6.91 -10.57 26.03
CA VAL A 77 -6.66 -11.29 27.30
C VAL A 77 -7.54 -12.54 27.39
N GLN A 78 -8.76 -12.52 26.83
CA GLN A 78 -9.62 -13.72 26.75
C GLN A 78 -9.04 -14.80 25.82
N ASN A 79 -8.37 -14.41 24.72
CA ASN A 79 -7.80 -15.34 23.75
C ASN A 79 -6.45 -15.95 24.18
N ASN A 80 -5.76 -15.36 25.15
CA ASN A 80 -4.48 -15.85 25.69
C ASN A 80 -4.61 -16.66 26.99
N ALA A 81 -5.83 -16.94 27.45
CA ALA A 81 -6.05 -17.82 28.60
C ALA A 81 -6.03 -19.29 28.15
N PRO A 82 -5.21 -20.16 28.72
CA PRO A 82 -5.30 -21.58 28.43
C PRO A 82 -6.68 -22.10 28.87
N ALA A 83 -7.24 -22.98 28.03
CA ALA A 83 -8.57 -23.55 28.09
C ALA A 83 -9.20 -23.60 29.49
N ALA A 84 -10.33 -22.92 29.62
CA ALA A 84 -11.06 -22.70 30.90
C ALA A 84 -11.69 -23.96 31.52
N GLU A 85 -11.40 -25.18 31.08
CA GLU A 85 -11.99 -26.40 31.62
C GLU A 85 -11.21 -27.10 32.77
N GLU A 86 -9.91 -26.70 32.98
CA GLU A 86 -9.16 -27.25 34.16
C GLU A 86 -8.94 -26.24 35.29
N ALA A 87 -9.30 -24.97 35.11
CA ALA A 87 -9.10 -23.90 36.11
C ALA A 87 -10.28 -23.74 37.10
N ALA A 88 -11.34 -24.48 36.97
CA ALA A 88 -12.49 -24.43 37.91
C ALA A 88 -12.20 -25.04 39.29
N SER A 89 -11.00 -25.58 39.52
CA SER A 89 -10.67 -26.22 40.80
C SER A 89 -9.64 -25.48 41.66
N ALA A 90 -9.19 -24.27 41.24
CA ALA A 90 -8.19 -23.47 41.96
C ALA A 90 -8.61 -22.02 42.23
N SER A 91 -9.90 -21.67 42.17
CA SER A 91 -10.39 -20.38 42.63
C SER A 91 -10.47 -20.40 44.17
N GLY A 92 -9.63 -19.61 44.81
CA GLY A 92 -9.88 -19.27 46.22
C GLY A 92 -11.30 -18.74 46.31
N ALA A 93 -12.19 -19.46 46.99
CA ALA A 93 -13.59 -19.12 47.17
C ALA A 93 -13.72 -17.68 47.64
N SER A 94 -14.42 -16.83 46.84
CA SER A 94 -14.78 -15.49 47.28
C SER A 94 -15.50 -15.64 48.64
N ARG A 95 -15.08 -14.83 49.60
CA ARG A 95 -15.74 -14.77 50.92
C ARG A 95 -17.18 -14.31 50.84
N TYR A 96 -17.60 -13.85 49.67
CA TYR A 96 -18.89 -13.18 49.41
C TYR A 96 -19.68 -13.99 48.40
N THR A 97 -20.96 -14.19 48.63
CA THR A 97 -21.93 -14.79 47.71
C THR A 97 -22.58 -13.68 46.88
N ARG A 98 -22.93 -13.93 45.60
CA ARG A 98 -23.53 -12.94 44.69
C ARG A 98 -24.91 -12.47 45.21
N GLU A 99 -25.60 -13.27 45.94
CA GLU A 99 -26.93 -12.97 46.53
C GLU A 99 -26.84 -12.03 47.74
N GLU A 100 -25.76 -12.11 48.51
CA GLU A 100 -25.56 -11.31 49.73
C GLU A 100 -24.71 -10.05 49.47
N ASN A 101 -23.79 -10.13 48.54
CA ASN A 101 -22.85 -9.04 48.23
C ASN A 101 -22.58 -8.98 46.73
N PRO A 102 -23.52 -8.44 45.95
CA PRO A 102 -23.41 -8.46 44.47
C PRO A 102 -22.14 -7.77 43.93
N LEU A 103 -21.74 -6.65 44.51
CA LEU A 103 -20.51 -5.95 44.11
C LEU A 103 -19.26 -6.68 44.58
N PHE A 104 -19.18 -7.04 45.85
CA PHE A 104 -17.96 -7.65 46.44
C PHE A 104 -17.78 -9.14 46.05
N SER A 105 -18.80 -9.81 45.54
CA SER A 105 -18.64 -11.13 44.93
C SER A 105 -17.78 -11.08 43.67
N LEU A 106 -17.79 -9.97 42.91
CA LEU A 106 -17.05 -9.73 41.69
C LEU A 106 -15.78 -8.89 41.95
N LEU A 107 -15.90 -7.80 42.70
CA LEU A 107 -14.82 -6.93 43.11
C LEU A 107 -14.18 -7.46 44.43
N ASN A 108 -13.00 -8.01 44.35
CA ASN A 108 -12.28 -8.43 45.56
C ASN A 108 -11.56 -7.19 46.16
N PRO A 109 -12.05 -6.66 47.33
CA PRO A 109 -11.52 -5.44 47.89
C PRO A 109 -10.07 -5.62 48.35
N TYR A 110 -9.30 -4.55 48.31
CA TYR A 110 -7.92 -4.54 48.78
C TYR A 110 -7.84 -3.97 50.20
N ASP A 111 -7.33 -4.75 51.15
CA ASP A 111 -7.28 -4.39 52.59
C ASP A 111 -6.08 -3.47 52.95
N GLY A 112 -5.14 -3.21 52.02
CA GLY A 112 -4.01 -2.35 52.26
C GLY A 112 -4.27 -0.90 51.84
N GLY A 113 -3.86 0.10 52.60
CA GLY A 113 -3.99 1.50 52.16
C GLY A 113 -3.28 1.76 50.83
N GLY A 114 -3.93 2.48 49.90
CA GLY A 114 -3.39 2.81 48.58
C GLY A 114 -4.46 3.26 47.59
N ALA A 115 -4.07 3.40 46.32
CA ALA A 115 -4.95 3.83 45.25
C ALA A 115 -5.79 2.71 44.64
N VAL A 116 -5.46 1.44 44.88
CA VAL A 116 -6.20 0.26 44.41
C VAL A 116 -7.40 0.03 45.28
N VAL A 117 -8.61 0.07 44.69
CA VAL A 117 -9.86 -0.19 45.36
C VAL A 117 -10.09 -1.71 45.56
N GLY A 118 -9.82 -2.46 44.50
CA GLY A 118 -9.95 -3.91 44.51
C GLY A 118 -9.51 -4.51 43.18
N SER A 119 -9.66 -5.81 43.03
CA SER A 119 -9.34 -6.54 41.81
C SER A 119 -10.55 -7.31 41.27
N VAL A 120 -10.70 -7.38 39.94
CA VAL A 120 -11.85 -7.98 39.26
C VAL A 120 -11.33 -8.95 38.17
N ALA A 121 -12.04 -10.04 37.98
CA ALA A 121 -11.76 -10.96 36.88
C ALA A 121 -12.11 -10.29 35.53
N VAL A 122 -11.41 -10.62 34.47
CA VAL A 122 -11.58 -10.01 33.11
C VAL A 122 -13.05 -10.06 32.67
N ALA A 123 -13.71 -11.22 32.82
CA ALA A 123 -15.11 -11.44 32.44
C ALA A 123 -16.10 -10.53 33.17
N ASP A 124 -15.76 -10.05 34.38
CA ASP A 124 -16.67 -9.33 35.28
C ASP A 124 -16.43 -7.81 35.27
N THR A 125 -15.40 -7.34 34.50
CA THR A 125 -15.04 -5.91 34.48
C THR A 125 -16.17 -5.03 33.97
N ALA A 126 -16.87 -5.45 32.91
CA ALA A 126 -18.00 -4.73 32.34
C ALA A 126 -19.17 -4.64 33.36
N THR A 127 -19.49 -5.74 34.03
CA THR A 127 -20.55 -5.79 35.06
C THR A 127 -20.25 -4.86 36.23
N VAL A 128 -19.02 -4.89 36.76
CA VAL A 128 -18.60 -4.00 37.84
C VAL A 128 -18.61 -2.53 37.41
N ALA A 129 -18.17 -2.25 36.20
CA ALA A 129 -18.26 -0.90 35.64
C ALA A 129 -19.72 -0.43 35.50
N GLY A 130 -20.63 -1.30 35.06
CA GLY A 130 -22.06 -1.03 35.02
C GLY A 130 -22.62 -0.68 36.39
N TYR A 131 -22.34 -1.49 37.44
CA TYR A 131 -22.79 -1.23 38.79
C TYR A 131 -22.29 0.12 39.33
N LEU A 132 -21.04 0.47 39.09
CA LEU A 132 -20.45 1.74 39.55
C LEU A 132 -20.95 2.98 38.77
N ARG A 133 -21.55 2.78 37.59
CA ARG A 133 -22.17 3.86 36.79
C ARG A 133 -23.66 4.07 37.10
N MET A 134 -24.33 3.15 37.77
CA MET A 134 -25.74 3.28 38.14
C MET A 134 -25.97 4.59 38.95
N ASP A 135 -26.97 5.37 38.60
CA ASP A 135 -27.21 6.68 39.22
C ASP A 135 -27.39 6.56 40.75
N ALA A 136 -28.10 5.55 41.21
CA ALA A 136 -28.30 5.27 42.62
C ALA A 136 -27.00 4.96 43.38
N VAL A 137 -26.04 4.29 42.74
CA VAL A 137 -24.70 4.00 43.28
C VAL A 137 -23.83 5.25 43.24
N ARG A 138 -23.92 6.03 42.15
CA ARG A 138 -23.15 7.24 41.95
C ARG A 138 -23.48 8.34 42.99
N GLU A 139 -24.74 8.42 43.47
CA GLU A 139 -25.15 9.33 44.55
C GLU A 139 -24.49 9.01 45.90
N LEU A 140 -24.09 7.75 46.12
CA LEU A 140 -23.40 7.34 47.34
C LEU A 140 -21.89 7.58 47.29
N LEU A 141 -21.34 7.75 46.09
CA LEU A 141 -19.91 8.00 45.85
C LEU A 141 -19.60 9.50 45.86
N PRO A 142 -18.35 9.89 46.17
CA PRO A 142 -17.94 11.29 46.00
C PRO A 142 -18.17 11.76 44.58
N SER A 143 -18.70 12.95 44.39
CA SER A 143 -19.01 13.50 43.06
C SER A 143 -17.81 13.72 42.18
N ASP A 144 -16.60 13.74 42.75
CA ASP A 144 -15.29 13.94 42.11
C ASP A 144 -14.51 12.63 41.95
N VAL A 145 -15.14 11.46 42.16
CA VAL A 145 -14.50 10.16 41.93
C VAL A 145 -14.67 9.71 40.48
N ARG A 146 -13.60 9.18 39.92
CA ARG A 146 -13.55 8.53 38.61
C ARG A 146 -12.83 7.19 38.74
N PHE A 147 -13.44 6.11 38.29
CA PHE A 147 -12.86 4.78 38.33
C PHE A 147 -12.19 4.47 37.01
N GLU A 148 -10.94 3.95 37.08
CA GLU A 148 -10.18 3.52 35.92
C GLU A 148 -9.50 2.17 36.18
N TRP A 149 -9.32 1.40 35.11
CA TRP A 149 -8.71 0.06 35.19
C TRP A 149 -7.19 0.13 35.06
N GLY A 150 -6.50 -0.79 35.70
CA GLY A 150 -5.10 -1.05 35.45
C GLY A 150 -4.88 -1.71 34.08
N ILE A 151 -3.79 -1.40 33.40
CA ILE A 151 -3.50 -1.86 32.03
C ILE A 151 -3.28 -3.37 31.92
N LYS A 152 -2.91 -4.04 33.01
CA LYS A 152 -2.59 -5.47 33.05
C LYS A 152 -3.22 -6.14 34.25
N GLY A 153 -3.63 -7.38 34.04
CA GLY A 153 -3.89 -8.28 35.15
C GLY A 153 -2.58 -8.53 35.92
N GLU A 154 -2.60 -8.32 37.21
CA GLU A 154 -1.43 -8.58 38.06
C GLU A 154 -1.12 -10.08 38.11
N PRO A 155 0.10 -10.52 37.75
CA PRO A 155 0.48 -11.95 37.83
C PRO A 155 0.33 -12.53 39.25
N GLN A 156 0.46 -11.66 40.25
CA GLN A 156 0.29 -12.03 41.67
C GLN A 156 -1.19 -12.26 42.06
N ASN A 157 -2.14 -11.73 41.25
CA ASN A 157 -3.59 -11.80 41.47
C ASN A 157 -4.31 -12.68 40.45
N ASN A 158 -3.70 -13.74 39.96
CA ASN A 158 -4.29 -14.66 38.97
C ASN A 158 -4.85 -13.99 37.71
N GLY A 159 -4.19 -12.93 37.21
CA GLY A 159 -4.62 -12.20 36.00
C GLY A 159 -5.81 -11.26 36.18
N ARG A 160 -6.21 -10.97 37.46
CA ARG A 160 -7.27 -10.02 37.74
C ARG A 160 -6.82 -8.59 37.52
N PHE A 161 -7.70 -7.73 37.03
CA PHE A 161 -7.43 -6.31 36.82
C PHE A 161 -7.70 -5.50 38.09
N SER A 162 -6.77 -4.59 38.42
CA SER A 162 -6.91 -3.69 39.57
C SER A 162 -7.78 -2.49 39.19
N LEU A 163 -8.74 -2.14 40.01
CA LEU A 163 -9.59 -0.96 39.88
C LEU A 163 -9.00 0.16 40.73
N TYR A 164 -8.82 1.34 40.13
CA TYR A 164 -8.27 2.53 40.74
C TYR A 164 -9.35 3.60 40.87
N ALA A 165 -9.31 4.38 41.96
CA ALA A 165 -10.18 5.53 42.16
C ALA A 165 -9.38 6.82 42.01
N LEU A 166 -9.60 7.51 40.92
CA LEU A 166 -9.02 8.81 40.62
C LEU A 166 -9.86 9.93 41.25
N LYS A 167 -9.20 11.03 41.62
CA LYS A 167 -9.86 12.21 42.16
C LYS A 167 -9.82 13.34 41.11
N VAL A 168 -10.99 13.78 40.67
CA VAL A 168 -11.15 14.90 39.75
C VAL A 168 -11.04 16.20 40.54
N SER A 169 -9.84 16.78 40.58
CA SER A 169 -9.56 17.99 41.39
C SER A 169 -9.69 19.31 40.60
N THR A 170 -9.93 19.24 39.31
CA THR A 170 -10.04 20.39 38.41
C THR A 170 -11.51 20.68 38.07
N PRO A 171 -11.93 21.98 38.00
CA PRO A 171 -13.30 22.33 37.67
C PRO A 171 -13.77 21.95 36.28
N ASP A 172 -12.84 21.76 35.33
CA ASP A 172 -13.09 21.37 33.94
C ASP A 172 -13.05 19.86 33.72
N GLY A 173 -12.90 19.07 34.80
CA GLY A 173 -12.88 17.61 34.74
C GLY A 173 -11.63 17.01 34.08
N LYS A 174 -10.61 17.84 33.74
CA LYS A 174 -9.36 17.39 33.13
C LYS A 174 -8.34 16.99 34.18
N ALA A 175 -7.33 16.26 33.74
CA ALA A 175 -6.20 15.91 34.59
C ALA A 175 -5.46 17.15 35.09
N PRO A 176 -5.01 17.18 36.36
CA PRO A 176 -4.21 18.26 36.91
C PRO A 176 -2.92 18.52 36.13
N LEU A 177 -2.36 17.50 35.49
CA LEU A 177 -1.20 17.60 34.62
C LEU A 177 -1.34 16.57 33.49
N ASP A 178 -1.06 16.99 32.28
CA ASP A 178 -1.11 16.11 31.09
C ASP A 178 0.27 15.94 30.43
N GLY A 179 0.32 15.06 29.42
CA GLY A 179 1.57 14.69 28.73
C GLY A 179 2.19 15.81 27.88
N SER A 180 1.50 16.95 27.66
CA SER A 180 2.02 18.07 26.88
C SER A 180 3.25 18.74 27.51
N VAL A 181 3.46 18.53 28.80
CA VAL A 181 4.61 19.04 29.54
C VAL A 181 5.86 18.16 29.42
N ILE A 182 5.77 16.97 28.81
CA ILE A 182 6.91 16.05 28.65
C ILE A 182 7.76 16.48 27.46
N VAL A 183 9.05 16.63 27.67
CA VAL A 183 10.04 17.02 26.65
C VAL A 183 10.83 15.85 26.14
N ASP A 184 11.18 14.91 27.02
CA ASP A 184 11.93 13.71 26.67
C ASP A 184 11.51 12.52 27.55
N ALA A 185 11.52 11.34 26.95
CA ALA A 185 11.28 10.09 27.64
C ALA A 185 12.21 9.00 27.11
N ARG A 186 12.74 8.16 27.98
CA ARG A 186 13.67 7.08 27.62
C ARG A 186 13.52 5.89 28.54
N GLU A 187 13.76 4.71 28.00
CA GLU A 187 13.83 3.50 28.80
C GLU A 187 15.09 3.52 29.70
N THR A 188 14.94 3.08 30.93
CA THR A 188 16.01 2.90 31.88
C THR A 188 15.90 1.52 32.53
N TYR A 189 17.05 0.98 33.02
CA TYR A 189 17.09 -0.34 33.61
C TYR A 189 17.47 -0.22 35.08
N ALA A 190 16.82 -1.01 35.93
CA ALA A 190 17.21 -1.09 37.34
C ALA A 190 18.59 -1.74 37.47
N GLU A 191 19.46 -1.20 38.35
CA GLU A 191 20.83 -1.68 38.58
C GLU A 191 20.89 -3.15 39.06
N ARG A 192 19.78 -3.70 39.58
CA ARG A 192 19.68 -5.08 40.08
C ARG A 192 18.35 -5.72 39.71
N GLY A 193 18.15 -6.08 38.45
CA GLY A 193 16.97 -6.82 38.03
C GLY A 193 16.59 -6.57 36.60
N ALA A 194 15.73 -7.43 36.04
CA ALA A 194 15.22 -7.35 34.67
C ALA A 194 14.06 -6.33 34.50
N GLU A 195 13.79 -5.50 35.50
CA GLU A 195 12.69 -4.52 35.46
C GLU A 195 13.13 -3.30 34.64
N ALA A 196 12.40 -3.11 33.54
CA ALA A 196 12.51 -1.90 32.73
C ALA A 196 11.62 -0.79 33.31
N LYS A 197 12.12 0.44 33.25
CA LYS A 197 11.42 1.65 33.67
C LYS A 197 11.45 2.68 32.56
N VAL A 198 10.58 3.67 32.64
CA VAL A 198 10.60 4.80 31.71
C VAL A 198 10.93 6.06 32.53
N SER A 199 12.06 6.68 32.20
CA SER A 199 12.44 7.99 32.74
C SER A 199 11.89 9.08 31.84
N MET A 200 11.24 10.09 32.40
CA MET A 200 10.69 11.23 31.68
C MET A 200 11.22 12.54 32.26
N SER A 201 11.32 13.54 31.40
CA SER A 201 11.69 14.93 31.79
C SER A 201 10.67 15.91 31.27
N MET A 202 10.40 16.95 32.08
CA MET A 202 9.35 17.93 31.84
C MET A 202 9.93 19.29 31.43
N ASN A 203 9.12 20.10 30.75
CA ASN A 203 9.43 21.49 30.46
C ASN A 203 9.31 22.39 31.73
N SER A 204 9.68 23.67 31.62
CA SER A 204 9.70 24.60 32.77
C SER A 204 8.34 24.76 33.46
N GLU A 205 7.23 24.69 32.73
CA GLU A 205 5.87 24.77 33.26
C GLU A 205 5.51 23.46 34.00
N GLY A 206 5.76 22.33 33.36
CA GLY A 206 5.54 21.03 33.98
C GLY A 206 6.36 20.80 35.23
N ILE A 207 7.61 21.30 35.32
CA ILE A 207 8.42 21.25 36.54
C ILE A 207 7.71 21.91 37.71
N GLN A 208 7.15 23.11 37.51
CA GLN A 208 6.47 23.85 38.56
C GLN A 208 5.19 23.14 39.00
N ASP A 209 4.37 22.71 38.04
CA ASP A 209 3.09 22.04 38.33
C ASP A 209 3.32 20.66 38.95
N TRP A 210 4.32 19.91 38.49
CA TRP A 210 4.70 18.63 39.09
C TRP A 210 5.23 18.77 40.51
N ALA A 211 6.06 19.80 40.75
CA ALA A 211 6.54 20.09 42.10
C ALA A 211 5.39 20.46 43.04
N ARG A 212 4.40 21.23 42.58
CA ARG A 212 3.18 21.55 43.33
C ARG A 212 2.35 20.30 43.60
N LEU A 213 2.02 19.53 42.49
CA LEU A 213 1.18 18.33 42.57
C LEU A 213 1.78 17.28 43.51
N THR A 214 3.10 17.03 43.41
CA THR A 214 3.80 16.10 44.32
C THR A 214 3.93 16.64 45.73
N GLY A 215 4.14 17.96 45.91
CA GLY A 215 4.23 18.62 47.23
C GLY A 215 2.92 18.53 48.01
N ASP A 216 1.77 18.74 47.33
CA ASP A 216 0.44 18.70 47.93
C ASP A 216 -0.05 17.28 48.25
N ASN A 217 0.57 16.25 47.67
CA ASN A 217 0.16 14.87 47.76
C ASN A 217 1.23 13.93 48.41
N ILE A 218 2.09 14.47 49.27
CA ILE A 218 3.07 13.63 49.98
C ILE A 218 2.34 12.58 50.83
N GLY A 219 2.74 11.31 50.70
CA GLY A 219 2.12 10.17 51.37
C GLY A 219 0.84 9.63 50.63
N ARG A 220 0.40 10.26 49.57
CA ARG A 220 -0.69 9.82 48.70
C ARG A 220 -0.15 9.27 47.37
N CYS A 221 -0.99 8.55 46.62
CA CYS A 221 -0.61 8.08 45.30
C CYS A 221 -0.98 9.10 44.22
N ILE A 222 -0.15 9.17 43.17
CA ILE A 222 -0.48 9.85 41.92
C ILE A 222 -0.54 8.77 40.85
N ALA A 223 -1.70 8.61 40.25
CA ALA A 223 -1.91 7.68 39.14
C ALA A 223 -1.36 8.27 37.83
N ILE A 224 -0.64 7.45 37.12
CA ILE A 224 -0.15 7.72 35.76
C ILE A 224 -1.09 6.96 34.82
N VAL A 225 -1.94 7.69 34.12
CA VAL A 225 -2.97 7.18 33.22
C VAL A 225 -2.55 7.45 31.78
N LEU A 226 -2.63 6.45 30.94
CA LEU A 226 -2.38 6.58 29.50
C LEU A 226 -3.57 5.98 28.77
N ASP A 227 -4.19 6.78 27.91
CA ASP A 227 -5.37 6.39 27.12
C ASP A 227 -6.49 5.74 27.95
N GLY A 228 -6.75 6.26 29.18
CA GLY A 228 -7.80 5.80 30.09
C GLY A 228 -7.42 4.59 30.97
N TYR A 229 -6.19 4.07 30.87
CA TYR A 229 -5.71 2.98 31.73
C TYR A 229 -4.64 3.43 32.69
N VAL A 230 -4.72 2.94 33.93
CA VAL A 230 -3.70 3.20 34.96
C VAL A 230 -2.50 2.29 34.73
N TYR A 231 -1.37 2.88 34.36
CA TYR A 231 -0.10 2.17 34.22
C TYR A 231 0.61 1.96 35.55
N SER A 232 0.54 2.95 36.43
CA SER A 232 1.19 2.90 37.75
C SER A 232 0.57 3.98 38.64
N ALA A 233 0.52 3.73 39.94
CA ALA A 233 0.08 4.71 40.95
C ALA A 233 1.06 4.73 42.13
N PRO A 234 2.28 5.26 41.95
CA PRO A 234 3.29 5.31 43.00
C PRO A 234 2.92 6.25 44.11
N VAL A 235 3.32 5.91 45.35
CA VAL A 235 3.21 6.79 46.51
C VAL A 235 4.23 7.91 46.41
N VAL A 236 3.80 9.15 46.56
CA VAL A 236 4.70 10.32 46.62
C VAL A 236 5.43 10.35 47.96
N ARG A 237 6.76 10.15 47.93
CA ARG A 237 7.58 10.14 49.14
C ARG A 237 8.04 11.53 49.54
N GLN A 238 8.27 12.40 48.56
CA GLN A 238 8.72 13.77 48.72
C GLN A 238 8.35 14.64 47.53
N LYS A 239 8.38 15.95 47.72
CA LYS A 239 8.20 16.92 46.62
C LYS A 239 9.31 16.72 45.59
N ILE A 240 8.92 16.66 44.28
CA ILE A 240 9.85 16.46 43.17
C ILE A 240 10.08 17.78 42.45
N GLU A 241 11.18 18.44 42.71
CA GLU A 241 11.51 19.78 42.18
C GLU A 241 12.31 19.71 40.87
N GLY A 242 12.90 18.57 40.52
CA GLY A 242 13.82 18.43 39.39
C GLY A 242 13.16 18.16 38.02
N GLY A 243 11.83 18.01 37.96
CA GLY A 243 11.11 17.76 36.72
C GLY A 243 11.46 16.45 35.99
N SER A 244 12.27 15.58 36.60
CA SER A 244 12.56 14.24 36.14
C SER A 244 11.82 13.24 37.02
N SER A 245 11.12 12.30 36.39
CA SER A 245 10.39 11.24 37.10
C SER A 245 10.51 9.91 36.37
N GLU A 246 10.39 8.81 37.14
CA GLU A 246 10.43 7.46 36.59
C GLU A 246 9.06 6.82 36.74
N ILE A 247 8.57 6.28 35.63
CA ILE A 247 7.42 5.40 35.58
C ILE A 247 7.93 3.99 35.80
N SER A 248 7.56 3.39 36.92
CA SER A 248 7.87 2.00 37.23
C SER A 248 6.61 1.17 37.18
N GLY A 249 6.72 -0.01 36.57
CA GLY A 249 5.65 -1.02 36.44
C GLY A 249 6.30 -2.33 36.00
N ASN A 250 5.59 -3.42 35.96
CA ASN A 250 6.08 -4.69 35.43
C ASN A 250 6.25 -4.66 33.90
N PHE A 251 7.05 -3.70 33.39
CA PHE A 251 7.30 -3.57 31.96
C PHE A 251 8.34 -4.57 31.48
N THR A 252 8.06 -5.20 30.36
CA THR A 252 9.15 -5.79 29.55
C THR A 252 10.02 -4.69 28.95
N ILE A 253 11.23 -5.01 28.56
CA ILE A 253 12.16 -4.06 27.91
C ILE A 253 11.49 -3.40 26.70
N GLN A 254 10.73 -4.18 25.95
CA GLN A 254 10.09 -3.71 24.72
C GLN A 254 8.92 -2.76 25.01
N GLU A 255 8.10 -3.05 26.01
CA GLU A 255 6.99 -2.19 26.45
C GLU A 255 7.50 -0.85 27.01
N ALA A 256 8.58 -0.87 27.78
CA ALA A 256 9.19 0.35 28.29
C ALA A 256 9.73 1.23 27.14
N LYS A 257 10.30 0.61 26.10
CA LYS A 257 10.76 1.31 24.91
C LYS A 257 9.61 1.89 24.10
N ASP A 258 8.53 1.14 23.92
CA ASP A 258 7.34 1.61 23.21
C ASP A 258 6.68 2.76 23.96
N LEU A 259 6.50 2.62 25.26
CA LEU A 259 5.97 3.68 26.11
C LEU A 259 6.84 4.93 26.07
N ALA A 260 8.17 4.80 26.13
CA ALA A 260 9.08 5.93 26.01
C ALA A 260 8.92 6.64 24.65
N ASN A 261 8.81 5.88 23.56
CA ASN A 261 8.60 6.44 22.23
C ASN A 261 7.25 7.18 22.11
N VAL A 262 6.18 6.61 22.65
CA VAL A 262 4.84 7.22 22.68
C VAL A 262 4.87 8.52 23.48
N LEU A 263 5.47 8.52 24.68
CA LEU A 263 5.60 9.71 25.51
C LEU A 263 6.46 10.80 24.86
N LYS A 264 7.53 10.41 24.17
CA LYS A 264 8.40 11.33 23.44
C LYS A 264 7.72 11.96 22.24
N SER A 265 6.81 11.26 21.58
CA SER A 265 6.04 11.81 20.45
C SER A 265 5.01 12.84 20.89
N GLY A 266 4.64 12.88 22.16
CA GLY A 266 3.68 13.81 22.74
C GLY A 266 2.23 13.47 22.42
N LYS A 267 1.29 14.23 22.99
CA LYS A 267 -0.14 14.05 22.79
C LYS A 267 -0.53 14.33 21.35
N VAL A 268 -1.18 13.36 20.71
CA VAL A 268 -1.74 13.54 19.38
C VAL A 268 -2.98 14.44 19.48
N PRO A 269 -3.07 15.56 18.72
CA PRO A 269 -4.18 16.50 18.81
C PRO A 269 -5.55 15.90 18.47
N ALA A 270 -5.58 14.84 17.66
CA ALA A 270 -6.77 14.10 17.30
C ALA A 270 -6.41 12.61 17.15
N PRO A 271 -7.33 11.68 17.50
CA PRO A 271 -7.07 10.25 17.34
C PRO A 271 -6.87 9.91 15.85
N ALA A 272 -5.86 9.11 15.57
CA ALA A 272 -5.61 8.61 14.24
C ALA A 272 -6.46 7.36 13.97
N ARG A 273 -7.09 7.31 12.81
CA ARG A 273 -7.85 6.15 12.36
C ARG A 273 -7.13 5.48 11.20
N ILE A 274 -6.91 4.18 11.28
CA ILE A 274 -6.33 3.41 10.18
C ILE A 274 -7.40 3.23 9.11
N ILE A 275 -7.16 3.81 7.94
CA ILE A 275 -8.07 3.78 6.78
C ILE A 275 -7.69 2.74 5.75
N GLN A 276 -6.44 2.31 5.75
CA GLN A 276 -5.91 1.24 4.90
C GLN A 276 -4.83 0.48 5.64
N ASP A 277 -4.87 -0.83 5.55
CA ASP A 277 -3.90 -1.75 6.14
C ASP A 277 -3.62 -2.91 5.18
N THR A 278 -2.36 -3.27 5.04
CA THR A 278 -1.90 -4.36 4.18
C THR A 278 -0.86 -5.19 4.92
N VAL A 279 -1.15 -6.44 5.14
CA VAL A 279 -0.24 -7.40 5.74
C VAL A 279 0.17 -8.45 4.70
N VAL A 280 1.48 -8.64 4.52
CA VAL A 280 2.04 -9.63 3.59
C VAL A 280 2.93 -10.59 4.37
N GLY A 281 2.63 -11.88 4.29
CA GLY A 281 3.42 -12.93 4.94
C GLY A 281 4.84 -13.03 4.36
N PRO A 282 5.84 -13.42 5.19
CA PRO A 282 7.25 -13.49 4.79
C PRO A 282 7.49 -14.45 3.61
N SER A 283 6.79 -15.58 3.57
CA SER A 283 6.94 -16.59 2.50
C SER A 283 6.53 -16.05 1.13
N LEU A 284 5.38 -15.38 1.03
CA LEU A 284 4.92 -14.78 -0.22
C LEU A 284 5.83 -13.62 -0.64
N GLY A 285 6.31 -12.83 0.33
CA GLY A 285 7.28 -11.76 0.09
C GLY A 285 8.59 -12.30 -0.48
N GLN A 286 9.16 -13.35 0.14
CA GLN A 286 10.42 -13.96 -0.31
C GLN A 286 10.27 -14.65 -1.68
N GLU A 287 9.18 -15.36 -1.93
CA GLU A 287 8.86 -15.97 -3.23
C GLU A 287 8.78 -14.90 -4.33
N SER A 288 8.08 -13.81 -4.07
CA SER A 288 7.97 -12.68 -5.01
C SER A 288 9.30 -11.97 -5.27
N ILE A 289 10.14 -11.80 -4.25
CA ILE A 289 11.49 -11.22 -4.38
C ILE A 289 12.37 -12.13 -5.24
N ASN A 290 12.39 -13.42 -4.96
CA ASN A 290 13.22 -14.37 -5.71
C ASN A 290 12.79 -14.45 -7.18
N ALA A 291 11.48 -14.53 -7.46
CA ALA A 291 10.94 -14.50 -8.81
C ALA A 291 11.24 -13.17 -9.52
N GLY A 292 11.14 -12.05 -8.80
CA GLY A 292 11.47 -10.71 -9.30
C GLY A 292 12.94 -10.58 -9.70
N ILE A 293 13.87 -11.03 -8.85
CA ILE A 293 15.31 -11.01 -9.13
C ILE A 293 15.66 -11.93 -10.30
N LEU A 294 15.11 -13.16 -10.32
CA LEU A 294 15.35 -14.09 -11.40
C LEU A 294 14.89 -13.53 -12.76
N SER A 295 13.68 -12.99 -12.80
CA SER A 295 13.14 -12.38 -14.02
C SER A 295 13.93 -11.14 -14.45
N PHE A 296 14.39 -10.33 -13.49
CA PHE A 296 15.28 -9.20 -13.76
C PHE A 296 16.58 -9.64 -14.42
N VAL A 297 17.29 -10.61 -13.85
CA VAL A 297 18.57 -11.11 -14.39
C VAL A 297 18.37 -11.72 -15.79
N LEU A 298 17.29 -12.50 -15.96
CA LEU A 298 16.98 -13.10 -17.27
C LEU A 298 16.67 -12.05 -18.33
N ALA A 299 15.78 -11.07 -18.00
CA ALA A 299 15.47 -9.98 -18.90
C ALA A 299 16.72 -9.17 -19.28
N PHE A 300 17.58 -8.87 -18.29
CA PHE A 300 18.83 -8.17 -18.48
C PHE A 300 19.77 -8.89 -19.45
N VAL A 301 20.00 -10.19 -19.23
CA VAL A 301 20.85 -11.02 -20.12
C VAL A 301 20.28 -11.09 -21.54
N LEU A 302 18.95 -11.22 -21.68
CA LEU A 302 18.29 -11.25 -22.99
C LEU A 302 18.51 -9.94 -23.77
N VAL A 303 18.41 -8.79 -23.09
CA VAL A 303 18.67 -7.47 -23.72
C VAL A 303 20.12 -7.33 -24.15
N LEU A 304 21.08 -7.70 -23.27
CA LEU A 304 22.52 -7.67 -23.62
C LEU A 304 22.81 -8.55 -24.85
N LEU A 305 22.27 -9.78 -24.86
CA LEU A 305 22.40 -10.67 -25.99
C LEU A 305 21.79 -10.08 -27.27
N TYR A 306 20.59 -9.51 -27.17
CA TYR A 306 19.93 -8.89 -28.31
C TYR A 306 20.78 -7.75 -28.90
N MET A 307 21.26 -6.83 -28.05
CA MET A 307 22.08 -5.69 -28.50
C MET A 307 23.40 -6.14 -29.10
N GLY A 308 24.16 -7.03 -28.46
CA GLY A 308 25.40 -7.56 -28.96
C GLY A 308 25.26 -8.35 -30.27
N LEU A 309 24.15 -9.12 -30.42
CA LEU A 309 23.84 -9.87 -31.62
C LEU A 309 23.39 -8.97 -32.78
N TYR A 310 22.55 -7.99 -32.54
CA TYR A 310 21.99 -7.14 -33.60
C TYR A 310 22.94 -6.03 -34.06
N TYR A 311 23.53 -5.27 -33.09
CA TYR A 311 24.41 -4.11 -33.37
C TYR A 311 25.91 -4.40 -33.32
N LYS A 312 26.31 -5.66 -33.09
CA LYS A 312 27.70 -6.11 -33.05
C LYS A 312 28.55 -5.30 -32.07
N THR A 313 29.63 -4.64 -32.54
CA THR A 313 30.56 -3.90 -31.69
C THR A 313 29.91 -2.72 -30.99
N ALA A 314 29.03 -1.97 -31.66
CA ALA A 314 28.28 -0.87 -31.07
C ALA A 314 27.31 -1.39 -29.99
N GLY A 315 26.70 -2.58 -30.18
CA GLY A 315 25.87 -3.22 -29.20
C GLY A 315 26.60 -3.51 -27.89
N TRP A 316 27.78 -4.09 -27.93
CA TRP A 316 28.58 -4.33 -26.71
C TRP A 316 28.99 -3.05 -25.99
N LEU A 317 29.13 -1.92 -26.67
CA LEU A 317 29.40 -0.64 -26.03
C LEU A 317 28.15 -0.08 -25.36
N SER A 318 26.97 -0.27 -25.96
CA SER A 318 25.71 0.10 -25.28
C SER A 318 25.40 -0.81 -24.09
N ASP A 319 25.85 -2.06 -24.09
CA ASP A 319 25.71 -2.97 -22.96
C ASP A 319 26.54 -2.47 -21.76
N ILE A 320 27.74 -1.95 -21.98
CA ILE A 320 28.51 -1.29 -20.91
C ILE A 320 27.78 -0.06 -20.38
N ALA A 321 27.22 0.77 -21.28
CA ALA A 321 26.42 1.94 -20.84
C ALA A 321 25.17 1.53 -20.08
N LEU A 322 24.51 0.41 -20.42
CA LEU A 322 23.37 -0.14 -19.71
C LEU A 322 23.76 -0.64 -18.32
N LEU A 323 24.91 -1.29 -18.17
CA LEU A 323 25.47 -1.66 -16.86
C LEU A 323 25.70 -0.43 -15.97
N CYS A 324 26.31 0.62 -16.55
CA CYS A 324 26.46 1.91 -15.86
C CYS A 324 25.12 2.51 -15.44
N ASN A 325 24.10 2.41 -16.32
CA ASN A 325 22.76 2.91 -16.02
C ASN A 325 22.13 2.18 -14.82
N VAL A 326 22.19 0.85 -14.79
CA VAL A 326 21.68 0.07 -13.65
C VAL A 326 22.41 0.44 -12.36
N PHE A 327 23.73 0.58 -12.42
CA PHE A 327 24.53 1.01 -11.27
C PHE A 327 24.12 2.39 -10.75
N LEU A 328 23.99 3.37 -11.65
CA LEU A 328 23.57 4.73 -11.30
C LEU A 328 22.16 4.76 -10.76
N LEU A 329 21.24 4.04 -11.40
CA LEU A 329 19.84 3.93 -10.94
C LEU A 329 19.75 3.41 -9.51
N LEU A 330 20.42 2.29 -9.22
CA LEU A 330 20.44 1.72 -7.87
C LEU A 330 21.12 2.66 -6.87
N GLY A 331 22.24 3.30 -7.27
CA GLY A 331 22.93 4.27 -6.43
C GLY A 331 22.06 5.46 -6.06
N VAL A 332 21.31 6.00 -7.01
CA VAL A 332 20.37 7.11 -6.77
C VAL A 332 19.21 6.67 -5.87
N LEU A 333 18.59 5.51 -6.13
CA LEU A 333 17.51 4.99 -5.30
C LEU A 333 17.94 4.80 -3.84
N VAL A 334 19.12 4.22 -3.61
CA VAL A 334 19.68 4.04 -2.26
C VAL A 334 19.97 5.38 -1.61
N SER A 335 20.52 6.35 -2.35
CA SER A 335 20.86 7.69 -1.84
C SER A 335 19.62 8.46 -1.38
N PHE A 336 18.48 8.29 -2.05
CA PHE A 336 17.21 8.89 -1.64
C PHE A 336 16.45 8.08 -0.58
N GLY A 337 16.97 6.93 -0.13
CA GLY A 337 16.27 6.04 0.78
C GLY A 337 14.95 5.48 0.22
N ALA A 338 14.85 5.38 -1.12
CA ALA A 338 13.64 4.92 -1.78
C ALA A 338 13.38 3.44 -1.48
N VAL A 339 12.15 3.11 -1.13
CA VAL A 339 11.72 1.73 -0.90
C VAL A 339 11.50 1.03 -2.23
N LEU A 340 12.16 -0.11 -2.42
CA LEU A 340 11.97 -0.94 -3.61
C LEU A 340 10.74 -1.83 -3.45
N THR A 341 9.67 -1.48 -4.14
CA THR A 341 8.42 -2.25 -4.19
C THR A 341 8.42 -3.26 -5.34
N LEU A 342 7.53 -4.27 -5.33
CA LEU A 342 7.40 -5.23 -6.44
C LEU A 342 7.10 -4.53 -7.79
N PRO A 343 6.14 -3.61 -7.89
CA PRO A 343 6.00 -2.77 -9.08
C PRO A 343 7.24 -1.94 -9.38
N GLY A 344 7.99 -1.49 -8.35
CA GLY A 344 9.25 -0.78 -8.52
C GLY A 344 10.33 -1.64 -9.21
N ILE A 345 10.45 -2.91 -8.87
CA ILE A 345 11.33 -3.87 -9.60
C ILE A 345 10.90 -3.95 -11.07
N ALA A 346 9.61 -4.11 -11.34
CA ALA A 346 9.10 -4.11 -12.71
C ALA A 346 9.40 -2.78 -13.44
N GLY A 347 9.35 -1.64 -12.73
CA GLY A 347 9.77 -0.34 -13.23
C GLY A 347 11.25 -0.30 -13.64
N ILE A 348 12.13 -0.87 -12.82
CA ILE A 348 13.56 -0.97 -13.15
C ILE A 348 13.77 -1.77 -14.44
N VAL A 349 13.12 -2.94 -14.54
CA VAL A 349 13.25 -3.79 -15.74
C VAL A 349 12.67 -3.13 -16.98
N LEU A 350 11.54 -2.45 -16.85
CA LEU A 350 10.96 -1.67 -17.95
C LEU A 350 11.89 -0.55 -18.40
N THR A 351 12.47 0.19 -17.46
CA THR A 351 13.42 1.26 -17.78
C THR A 351 14.69 0.74 -18.43
N MET A 352 15.15 -0.48 -18.12
CA MET A 352 16.24 -1.13 -18.84
C MET A 352 15.87 -1.39 -20.32
N GLY A 353 14.66 -1.91 -20.57
CA GLY A 353 14.15 -2.06 -21.94
C GLY A 353 14.09 -0.74 -22.70
N MET A 354 13.65 0.34 -22.03
CA MET A 354 13.59 1.69 -22.60
C MET A 354 14.97 2.37 -22.72
N ALA A 355 15.93 2.05 -21.84
CA ALA A 355 17.28 2.62 -21.88
C ALA A 355 18.03 2.26 -23.15
N VAL A 356 17.72 1.09 -23.71
CA VAL A 356 18.27 0.64 -24.98
C VAL A 356 17.67 1.39 -26.16
N ASP A 357 16.43 1.88 -26.07
CA ASP A 357 15.71 2.58 -27.13
C ASP A 357 16.50 3.82 -27.63
N ALA A 358 17.01 4.63 -26.72
CA ALA A 358 17.85 5.80 -27.10
C ALA A 358 19.08 5.40 -27.91
N ASN A 359 19.74 4.31 -27.55
CA ASN A 359 20.89 3.78 -28.31
C ASN A 359 20.47 3.24 -29.67
N VAL A 360 19.29 2.57 -29.74
CA VAL A 360 18.73 2.11 -31.04
C VAL A 360 18.47 3.27 -31.96
N ILE A 361 17.87 4.37 -31.45
CA ILE A 361 17.63 5.60 -32.24
C ILE A 361 18.96 6.13 -32.83
N ILE A 362 19.97 6.26 -31.96
CA ILE A 362 21.28 6.75 -32.36
C ILE A 362 21.91 5.85 -33.44
N TYR A 363 21.91 4.53 -33.22
CA TYR A 363 22.56 3.58 -34.12
C TYR A 363 21.84 3.48 -35.47
N GLU A 364 20.52 3.45 -35.50
CA GLU A 364 19.79 3.47 -36.75
C GLU A 364 20.02 4.77 -37.52
N ARG A 365 20.14 5.92 -36.80
CA ARG A 365 20.49 7.18 -37.46
C ARG A 365 21.94 7.18 -38.00
N ILE A 366 22.92 6.65 -37.27
CA ILE A 366 24.28 6.47 -37.75
C ILE A 366 24.32 5.55 -39.00
N LYS A 367 23.59 4.44 -39.00
CA LYS A 367 23.44 3.53 -40.14
C LYS A 367 22.89 4.27 -41.37
N GLU A 368 21.91 5.14 -41.17
CA GLU A 368 21.34 5.96 -42.25
C GLU A 368 22.37 6.92 -42.84
N GLU A 369 23.14 7.64 -42.01
CA GLU A 369 24.16 8.57 -42.44
C GLU A 369 25.33 7.83 -43.17
N LEU A 370 25.68 6.63 -42.71
CA LEU A 370 26.65 5.75 -43.36
C LEU A 370 26.18 5.27 -44.75
N ARG A 371 24.90 4.87 -44.87
CA ARG A 371 24.26 4.53 -46.13
C ARG A 371 24.22 5.72 -47.11
N GLY A 372 24.13 6.92 -46.58
CA GLY A 372 24.22 8.18 -47.32
C GLY A 372 25.63 8.49 -47.82
N GLY A 373 26.62 7.62 -47.56
CA GLY A 373 28.01 7.77 -48.06
C GLY A 373 28.92 8.64 -47.18
N LYS A 374 28.52 9.03 -45.98
CA LYS A 374 29.36 9.80 -45.08
C LYS A 374 30.44 8.94 -44.42
N GLY A 375 31.61 9.56 -44.19
CA GLY A 375 32.67 8.92 -43.42
C GLY A 375 32.25 8.63 -41.96
N LEU A 376 32.83 7.60 -41.35
CA LEU A 376 32.45 7.06 -40.04
C LEU A 376 32.37 8.14 -38.95
N SER A 377 33.40 8.97 -38.82
CA SER A 377 33.44 10.01 -37.76
C SER A 377 32.35 11.08 -37.95
N LEU A 378 32.06 11.48 -39.19
CA LEU A 378 31.00 12.43 -39.49
C LEU A 378 29.62 11.80 -39.29
N ALA A 379 29.47 10.55 -39.74
CA ALA A 379 28.21 9.81 -39.55
C ALA A 379 27.87 9.64 -38.06
N ILE A 380 28.84 9.38 -37.20
CA ILE A 380 28.65 9.31 -35.74
C ILE A 380 28.22 10.67 -35.20
N LYS A 381 28.96 11.75 -35.52
CA LYS A 381 28.63 13.11 -35.06
C LYS A 381 27.22 13.52 -35.47
N ASP A 382 26.88 13.35 -36.75
CA ASP A 382 25.57 13.71 -37.29
C ASP A 382 24.45 12.81 -36.72
N GLY A 383 24.72 11.49 -36.52
CA GLY A 383 23.78 10.55 -35.94
C GLY A 383 23.36 10.95 -34.52
N PHE A 384 24.34 11.27 -33.66
CA PHE A 384 24.05 11.78 -32.31
C PHE A 384 23.28 13.11 -32.36
N SER A 385 23.73 14.07 -33.14
CA SER A 385 23.12 15.40 -33.22
C SER A 385 21.65 15.36 -33.69
N LYS A 386 21.36 14.51 -34.69
CA LYS A 386 20.01 14.39 -35.26
C LYS A 386 19.07 13.52 -34.37
N ALA A 387 19.63 12.57 -33.63
CA ALA A 387 18.88 11.74 -32.73
C ALA A 387 18.49 12.48 -31.43
N TYR A 388 19.25 13.46 -31.01
CA TYR A 388 19.17 14.14 -29.72
C TYR A 388 17.75 14.70 -29.42
N SER A 389 17.16 15.43 -30.38
CA SER A 389 15.81 16.00 -30.21
C SER A 389 14.76 14.94 -29.99
N ALA A 390 14.77 13.86 -30.78
CA ALA A 390 13.80 12.79 -30.69
C ALA A 390 13.91 12.00 -29.36
N ILE A 391 15.15 11.81 -28.88
CA ILE A 391 15.41 11.13 -27.59
C ILE A 391 14.86 11.95 -26.41
N ILE A 392 15.15 13.26 -26.40
CA ILE A 392 14.64 14.13 -25.31
C ILE A 392 13.13 14.22 -25.34
N ASP A 393 12.54 14.49 -26.52
CA ASP A 393 11.10 14.64 -26.67
C ASP A 393 10.35 13.37 -26.23
N GLY A 394 10.82 12.19 -26.62
CA GLY A 394 10.20 10.92 -26.26
C GLY A 394 10.29 10.63 -24.74
N ASN A 395 11.47 10.84 -24.16
CA ASN A 395 11.65 10.61 -22.74
C ASN A 395 10.91 11.64 -21.86
N LEU A 396 10.83 12.90 -22.31
CA LEU A 396 10.09 13.94 -21.61
C LEU A 396 8.60 13.61 -21.49
N THR A 397 7.99 13.03 -22.52
CA THR A 397 6.59 12.59 -22.47
C THR A 397 6.39 11.48 -21.45
N THR A 398 7.33 10.55 -21.34
CA THR A 398 7.28 9.47 -20.34
C THR A 398 7.53 10.01 -18.93
N ILE A 399 8.40 11.02 -18.76
CA ILE A 399 8.56 11.70 -17.48
C ILE A 399 7.27 12.42 -17.05
N ILE A 400 6.57 13.09 -17.98
CA ILE A 400 5.28 13.74 -17.69
C ILE A 400 4.27 12.72 -17.12
N THR A 401 4.15 11.57 -17.78
CA THR A 401 3.26 10.48 -17.25
C THR A 401 3.76 9.91 -15.95
N GLY A 402 5.07 9.77 -15.76
CA GLY A 402 5.69 9.36 -14.50
C GLY A 402 5.38 10.33 -13.35
N ILE A 403 5.43 11.65 -13.61
CA ILE A 403 5.09 12.69 -12.62
C ILE A 403 3.59 12.61 -12.27
N VAL A 404 2.71 12.47 -13.25
CA VAL A 404 1.28 12.27 -12.99
C VAL A 404 1.05 11.02 -12.13
N LEU A 405 1.74 9.93 -12.46
CA LEU A 405 1.66 8.69 -11.69
C LEU A 405 2.22 8.85 -10.27
N PHE A 406 3.25 9.65 -10.07
CA PHE A 406 3.80 9.94 -8.75
C PHE A 406 2.83 10.77 -7.89
N ILE A 407 2.11 11.72 -8.49
CA ILE A 407 1.15 12.60 -7.79
C ILE A 407 -0.13 11.84 -7.42
N PHE A 408 -0.67 11.03 -8.33
CA PHE A 408 -1.94 10.32 -8.15
C PHE A 408 -1.79 8.89 -7.63
N GLY A 409 -0.59 8.31 -7.70
CA GLY A 409 -0.30 6.97 -7.21
C GLY A 409 -0.05 6.94 -5.71
N ASN A 410 -0.40 5.84 -5.06
CA ASN A 410 -0.17 5.61 -3.65
C ASN A 410 0.71 4.37 -3.43
N GLY A 411 1.46 4.35 -2.33
CA GLY A 411 2.22 3.18 -1.89
C GLY A 411 3.10 2.53 -2.98
N PRO A 412 2.83 1.27 -3.35
CA PRO A 412 3.64 0.53 -4.33
C PRO A 412 3.71 1.18 -5.71
N VAL A 413 2.64 1.88 -6.15
CA VAL A 413 2.57 2.55 -7.44
C VAL A 413 3.43 3.81 -7.47
N GLN A 414 3.50 4.54 -6.36
CA GLN A 414 4.40 5.69 -6.21
C GLN A 414 5.87 5.24 -6.27
N GLY A 415 6.19 4.07 -5.66
CA GLY A 415 7.50 3.43 -5.79
C GLY A 415 7.85 3.11 -7.25
N PHE A 416 6.91 2.57 -8.03
CA PHE A 416 7.07 2.34 -9.47
C PHE A 416 7.32 3.65 -10.24
N ALA A 417 6.54 4.71 -9.98
CA ALA A 417 6.72 6.02 -10.63
C ALA A 417 8.10 6.61 -10.32
N THR A 418 8.56 6.50 -9.08
CA THR A 418 9.89 6.94 -8.66
C THR A 418 11.00 6.22 -9.42
N THR A 419 10.93 4.87 -9.50
CA THR A 419 11.93 4.09 -10.26
C THR A 419 11.89 4.39 -11.74
N LEU A 420 10.70 4.62 -12.31
CA LEU A 420 10.52 4.99 -13.71
C LEU A 420 11.18 6.36 -14.02
N ILE A 421 10.88 7.41 -13.23
CA ILE A 421 11.42 8.75 -13.45
C ILE A 421 12.95 8.75 -13.32
N ILE A 422 13.47 8.17 -12.23
CA ILE A 422 14.92 8.10 -12.00
C ILE A 422 15.59 7.26 -13.09
N GLY A 423 14.99 6.13 -13.49
CA GLY A 423 15.49 5.27 -14.54
C GLY A 423 15.58 5.95 -15.90
N ILE A 424 14.59 6.78 -16.25
CA ILE A 424 14.62 7.56 -17.49
C ILE A 424 15.74 8.63 -17.44
N LEU A 425 15.87 9.34 -16.33
CA LEU A 425 16.92 10.36 -16.19
C LEU A 425 18.33 9.76 -16.26
N THR A 426 18.57 8.64 -15.57
CA THR A 426 19.87 7.94 -15.63
C THR A 426 20.12 7.32 -17.00
N SER A 427 19.09 6.81 -17.67
CA SER A 427 19.21 6.26 -19.03
C SER A 427 19.53 7.33 -20.06
N LEU A 428 18.93 8.52 -19.97
CA LEU A 428 19.28 9.67 -20.81
C LEU A 428 20.74 10.05 -20.66
N PHE A 429 21.22 10.13 -19.41
CA PHE A 429 22.61 10.40 -19.14
C PHE A 429 23.54 9.35 -19.77
N CYS A 430 23.25 8.07 -19.54
CA CYS A 430 24.09 6.99 -20.04
C CYS A 430 24.07 6.87 -21.58
N SER A 431 22.92 7.02 -22.22
CA SER A 431 22.80 6.89 -23.66
C SER A 431 23.42 8.08 -24.42
N ILE A 432 23.29 9.29 -23.88
CA ILE A 432 23.80 10.49 -24.54
C ILE A 432 25.29 10.69 -24.24
N PHE A 433 25.74 10.54 -22.99
CA PHE A 433 27.11 10.83 -22.60
C PHE A 433 28.01 9.60 -22.61
N ILE A 434 27.63 8.54 -21.86
CA ILE A 434 28.47 7.35 -21.67
C ILE A 434 28.64 6.61 -23.01
N THR A 435 27.54 6.32 -23.71
CA THR A 435 27.59 5.63 -25.00
C THR A 435 28.41 6.40 -26.02
N ARG A 436 28.25 7.74 -26.07
CA ARG A 436 29.04 8.59 -26.98
C ARG A 436 30.52 8.54 -26.66
N LEU A 437 30.90 8.67 -25.40
CA LEU A 437 32.28 8.62 -24.91
C LEU A 437 32.95 7.29 -25.27
N LEU A 438 32.20 6.18 -25.04
CA LEU A 438 32.69 4.84 -25.40
C LEU A 438 32.89 4.67 -26.89
N ILE A 439 31.94 5.12 -27.71
CA ILE A 439 32.03 5.02 -29.18
C ILE A 439 33.19 5.89 -29.72
N GLU A 440 33.27 7.15 -29.30
CA GLU A 440 34.36 8.05 -29.71
C GLU A 440 35.74 7.52 -29.27
N GLY A 441 35.81 6.96 -28.03
CA GLY A 441 37.05 6.33 -27.53
C GLY A 441 37.50 5.13 -28.36
N VAL A 442 36.57 4.26 -28.76
CA VAL A 442 36.88 3.09 -29.63
C VAL A 442 37.26 3.52 -31.03
N VAL A 443 36.54 4.50 -31.60
CA VAL A 443 36.86 5.01 -32.96
C VAL A 443 38.20 5.71 -32.97
N ASN A 444 38.55 6.52 -31.98
CA ASN A 444 39.84 7.18 -31.89
C ASN A 444 41.01 6.19 -31.73
N LYS A 445 40.78 5.08 -30.99
CA LYS A 445 41.84 4.09 -30.72
C LYS A 445 42.02 3.08 -31.85
N TRP A 446 40.90 2.59 -32.43
CA TRP A 446 40.92 1.49 -33.41
C TRP A 446 40.46 1.89 -34.80
N GLY A 447 39.96 3.10 -35.02
CA GLY A 447 39.54 3.62 -36.33
C GLY A 447 38.36 2.90 -36.97
N LYS A 448 37.81 1.88 -36.30
CA LYS A 448 36.74 1.01 -36.84
C LYS A 448 35.74 0.65 -35.79
N ILE A 449 34.46 0.75 -36.12
CA ILE A 449 33.35 0.27 -35.34
C ILE A 449 32.26 -0.23 -36.29
N SER A 450 31.53 -1.26 -35.90
CA SER A 450 30.42 -1.84 -36.68
C SER A 450 29.11 -1.66 -35.94
N PHE A 451 28.09 -1.14 -36.62
CA PHE A 451 26.74 -0.89 -36.12
C PHE A 451 25.72 -1.93 -36.59
N SER A 452 26.14 -2.95 -37.33
CA SER A 452 25.29 -4.01 -37.86
C SER A 452 26.06 -5.28 -38.15
N ARG A 453 25.36 -6.39 -38.25
CA ARG A 453 25.82 -7.63 -38.86
C ARG A 453 25.25 -7.74 -40.28
N LYS A 454 25.83 -8.62 -41.14
CA LYS A 454 25.35 -8.83 -42.52
C LYS A 454 23.85 -9.12 -42.58
N TRP A 455 23.28 -9.86 -41.62
CA TRP A 455 21.87 -10.19 -41.61
C TRP A 455 20.98 -9.05 -41.04
N SER A 456 21.52 -8.23 -40.09
CA SER A 456 20.77 -7.14 -39.49
C SER A 456 20.90 -5.82 -40.26
N GLU A 457 21.82 -5.73 -41.24
CA GLU A 457 22.08 -4.50 -42.01
C GLU A 457 20.88 -4.08 -42.84
N ASN A 458 20.24 -5.04 -43.50
CA ASN A 458 19.12 -4.82 -44.43
C ASN A 458 17.78 -5.35 -43.91
N LEU A 459 17.70 -5.76 -42.64
CA LEU A 459 16.44 -6.20 -42.06
C LEU A 459 15.42 -5.04 -42.14
N MET A 460 14.39 -5.19 -42.95
CA MET A 460 13.37 -4.18 -43.27
C MET A 460 13.88 -2.86 -43.91
N GLY A 461 15.16 -2.75 -44.35
CA GLY A 461 15.69 -1.55 -45.00
C GLY A 461 15.03 -1.29 -46.37
N ASN A 462 14.50 -2.32 -47.00
CA ASN A 462 13.81 -2.26 -48.31
C ASN A 462 12.30 -2.48 -48.17
N ALA A 463 11.71 -2.28 -47.00
CA ALA A 463 10.26 -2.41 -46.82
C ALA A 463 9.52 -1.29 -47.54
N HIS A 464 8.58 -1.62 -48.39
CA HIS A 464 7.71 -0.68 -49.12
C HIS A 464 6.23 -1.03 -48.83
N PHE A 465 5.82 -0.83 -47.59
CA PHE A 465 4.41 -1.03 -47.22
C PHE A 465 3.59 0.23 -47.52
N ASP A 466 2.43 0.07 -48.15
CA ASP A 466 1.47 1.16 -48.33
C ASP A 466 0.51 1.23 -47.13
N PHE A 467 0.96 1.87 -46.06
CA PHE A 467 0.15 2.05 -44.83
C PHE A 467 -1.08 2.90 -45.05
N LEU A 468 -0.92 4.00 -45.83
CA LEU A 468 -2.02 4.93 -46.08
C LEU A 468 -3.06 4.42 -47.08
N GLY A 469 -2.63 3.56 -48.03
CA GLY A 469 -3.59 2.91 -48.97
C GLY A 469 -4.56 1.96 -48.23
N LYS A 470 -4.08 1.34 -47.16
CA LYS A 470 -4.88 0.43 -46.32
C LYS A 470 -5.58 1.14 -45.15
N SER A 471 -5.53 2.48 -45.06
CA SER A 471 -6.10 3.24 -43.92
C SER A 471 -7.60 2.99 -43.67
N LYS A 472 -8.38 2.73 -44.71
CA LYS A 472 -9.83 2.36 -44.59
C LYS A 472 -9.99 1.04 -43.81
N ILE A 473 -9.14 0.05 -44.12
CA ILE A 473 -9.13 -1.25 -43.38
C ILE A 473 -8.73 -1.01 -41.95
N SER A 474 -7.71 -0.19 -41.71
CA SER A 474 -7.25 0.19 -40.37
C SER A 474 -8.37 0.81 -39.53
N TYR A 475 -9.12 1.77 -40.09
CA TYR A 475 -10.27 2.37 -39.39
C TYR A 475 -11.38 1.35 -39.10
N ILE A 476 -11.66 0.42 -40.02
CA ILE A 476 -12.67 -0.63 -39.80
C ILE A 476 -12.19 -1.53 -38.64
N VAL A 477 -10.93 -1.99 -38.66
CA VAL A 477 -10.37 -2.82 -37.60
C VAL A 477 -10.39 -2.08 -36.26
N MET A 478 -10.01 -0.81 -36.25
CA MET A 478 -10.06 0.03 -35.04
C MET A 478 -11.47 0.11 -34.45
N ILE A 479 -12.47 0.38 -35.29
CA ILE A 479 -13.86 0.49 -34.86
C ILE A 479 -14.39 -0.87 -34.36
N VAL A 480 -14.05 -1.98 -35.03
CA VAL A 480 -14.44 -3.32 -34.61
C VAL A 480 -13.83 -3.66 -33.26
N VAL A 481 -12.52 -3.41 -33.08
CA VAL A 481 -11.84 -3.66 -31.81
C VAL A 481 -12.44 -2.84 -30.67
N LEU A 482 -12.71 -1.54 -30.91
CA LEU A 482 -13.40 -0.70 -29.93
C LEU A 482 -14.82 -1.19 -29.63
N ALA A 483 -15.58 -1.57 -30.65
CA ALA A 483 -16.93 -2.08 -30.46
C ALA A 483 -16.93 -3.38 -29.63
N VAL A 484 -16.02 -4.32 -29.92
CA VAL A 484 -15.83 -5.54 -29.12
C VAL A 484 -15.44 -5.21 -27.69
N SER A 485 -14.53 -4.25 -27.49
CA SER A 485 -14.12 -3.80 -26.16
C SER A 485 -15.29 -3.19 -25.38
N CYS A 486 -16.08 -2.31 -26.02
CA CYS A 486 -17.26 -1.70 -25.41
C CYS A 486 -18.36 -2.72 -25.08
N VAL A 487 -18.61 -3.67 -25.98
CA VAL A 487 -19.58 -4.74 -25.73
C VAL A 487 -19.12 -5.64 -24.60
N SER A 488 -17.84 -6.02 -24.57
CA SER A 488 -17.27 -6.80 -23.47
C SER A 488 -17.44 -6.08 -22.13
N PHE A 489 -17.12 -4.79 -22.12
CA PHE A 489 -17.26 -3.96 -20.92
C PHE A 489 -18.73 -3.89 -20.45
N ALA A 490 -19.69 -3.72 -21.37
CA ALA A 490 -21.10 -3.62 -21.04
C ALA A 490 -21.72 -4.97 -20.57
N VAL A 491 -21.24 -6.11 -21.12
CA VAL A 491 -21.81 -7.44 -20.82
C VAL A 491 -21.11 -8.11 -19.65
N ARG A 492 -19.77 -8.06 -19.59
CA ARG A 492 -18.95 -8.73 -18.59
C ARG A 492 -18.46 -7.82 -17.47
N GLY A 493 -18.46 -6.49 -17.68
CA GLY A 493 -17.86 -5.54 -16.76
C GLY A 493 -16.34 -5.63 -16.68
N LEU A 494 -15.79 -5.12 -15.59
CA LEU A 494 -14.37 -5.20 -15.24
C LEU A 494 -14.21 -5.95 -13.93
N ASN A 495 -13.14 -6.74 -13.82
CA ASN A 495 -12.73 -7.32 -12.57
C ASN A 495 -12.01 -6.24 -11.74
N MET A 496 -12.77 -5.47 -10.95
CA MET A 496 -12.26 -4.38 -10.15
C MET A 496 -11.60 -4.93 -8.89
N GLY A 497 -10.41 -4.43 -8.57
CA GLY A 497 -9.72 -4.76 -7.33
C GLY A 497 -10.38 -4.14 -6.09
N ALA A 498 -10.07 -4.68 -4.91
CA ALA A 498 -10.53 -4.14 -3.63
C ALA A 498 -10.15 -2.66 -3.44
N GLU A 499 -9.09 -2.21 -4.08
CA GLU A 499 -8.64 -0.81 -4.09
C GLU A 499 -9.69 0.16 -4.67
N PHE A 500 -10.54 -0.31 -5.58
CA PHE A 500 -11.58 0.49 -6.23
C PHE A 500 -12.99 0.18 -5.75
N THR A 501 -13.25 -1.05 -5.31
CA THR A 501 -14.56 -1.45 -4.78
C THR A 501 -14.70 -1.21 -3.29
N GLY A 502 -13.59 -1.06 -2.59
CA GLY A 502 -13.51 -1.22 -1.14
C GLY A 502 -13.67 -2.69 -0.75
N GLY A 503 -13.32 -3.04 0.46
CA GLY A 503 -13.48 -4.40 0.94
C GLY A 503 -12.24 -4.93 1.66
N ARG A 504 -12.35 -6.19 2.02
CA ARG A 504 -11.27 -6.98 2.62
C ARG A 504 -10.85 -8.05 1.64
N ALA A 505 -9.58 -8.10 1.30
CA ALA A 505 -9.01 -9.07 0.39
C ALA A 505 -8.00 -9.95 1.13
N TYR A 506 -8.19 -11.23 1.06
CA TYR A 506 -7.34 -12.24 1.69
C TYR A 506 -6.72 -13.14 0.62
N VAL A 507 -5.45 -13.50 0.78
CA VAL A 507 -4.84 -14.61 0.05
C VAL A 507 -4.61 -15.73 1.05
N ILE A 508 -5.25 -16.87 0.82
CA ILE A 508 -5.22 -18.04 1.69
C ILE A 508 -4.54 -19.20 0.98
N ARG A 509 -3.58 -19.83 1.64
CA ARG A 509 -2.88 -21.03 1.15
C ARG A 509 -3.41 -22.26 1.87
N PHE A 510 -3.75 -23.27 1.06
CA PHE A 510 -4.11 -24.60 1.51
C PHE A 510 -2.93 -25.56 1.42
N ASP A 511 -3.01 -26.67 2.12
CA ASP A 511 -2.01 -27.76 2.07
C ASP A 511 -2.11 -28.63 0.79
N ARG A 512 -3.23 -28.50 0.06
CA ARG A 512 -3.55 -29.24 -1.17
C ARG A 512 -4.20 -28.31 -2.19
N PRO A 513 -4.17 -28.69 -3.49
CA PRO A 513 -4.96 -28.01 -4.50
C PRO A 513 -6.45 -28.00 -4.15
N VAL A 514 -7.09 -26.84 -4.25
CA VAL A 514 -8.51 -26.63 -3.95
C VAL A 514 -9.16 -25.88 -5.12
N GLN A 515 -10.42 -26.19 -5.44
CA GLN A 515 -11.14 -25.49 -6.49
C GLN A 515 -11.83 -24.23 -5.94
N ALA A 516 -11.76 -23.12 -6.69
CA ALA A 516 -12.38 -21.86 -6.29
C ALA A 516 -13.89 -21.98 -6.04
N GLU A 517 -14.58 -22.86 -6.76
CA GLU A 517 -16.00 -23.09 -6.58
C GLU A 517 -16.32 -23.83 -5.27
N GLU A 518 -15.46 -24.77 -4.86
CA GLU A 518 -15.57 -25.45 -3.57
C GLU A 518 -15.41 -24.46 -2.40
N VAL A 519 -14.40 -23.58 -2.50
CA VAL A 519 -14.18 -22.49 -1.52
C VAL A 519 -15.37 -21.55 -1.48
N ARG A 520 -15.92 -21.18 -2.65
CA ARG A 520 -17.08 -20.30 -2.74
C ARG A 520 -18.31 -20.90 -2.06
N MET A 521 -18.62 -22.18 -2.34
CA MET A 521 -19.78 -22.86 -1.72
C MET A 521 -19.67 -22.91 -0.20
N LYS A 522 -18.47 -23.19 0.33
CA LYS A 522 -18.23 -23.22 1.78
C LYS A 522 -18.39 -21.86 2.42
N LEU A 523 -17.87 -20.80 1.79
CA LEU A 523 -18.05 -19.43 2.26
C LEU A 523 -19.53 -19.04 2.23
N GLN A 524 -20.24 -19.33 1.15
CA GLN A 524 -21.67 -19.02 1.03
C GLN A 524 -22.51 -19.70 2.09
N ASP A 525 -22.20 -20.96 2.42
CA ASP A 525 -22.89 -21.73 3.45
C ASP A 525 -22.72 -21.08 4.83
N VAL A 526 -21.51 -20.69 5.21
CA VAL A 526 -21.22 -20.09 6.50
C VAL A 526 -21.74 -18.65 6.58
N PHE A 527 -21.49 -17.83 5.55
CA PHE A 527 -21.98 -16.45 5.52
C PHE A 527 -23.52 -16.34 5.55
N SER A 528 -24.23 -17.34 5.01
CA SER A 528 -25.70 -17.36 5.06
C SER A 528 -26.26 -17.51 6.48
N GLY A 529 -25.47 -17.97 7.43
CA GLY A 529 -25.81 -18.10 8.85
C GLY A 529 -25.72 -16.79 9.66
N TYR A 530 -25.12 -15.76 9.10
CA TYR A 530 -24.99 -14.45 9.76
C TYR A 530 -26.02 -13.48 9.18
N GLU A 531 -26.86 -12.86 10.02
CA GLU A 531 -27.98 -11.98 9.59
C GLU A 531 -27.49 -10.81 8.72
N ASP A 532 -26.33 -10.21 9.06
CA ASP A 532 -25.74 -9.09 8.33
C ASP A 532 -24.95 -9.51 7.09
N ALA A 533 -24.62 -10.80 6.94
CA ALA A 533 -23.77 -11.32 5.87
C ALA A 533 -24.54 -12.03 4.74
N ALA A 534 -25.83 -12.30 4.91
CA ALA A 534 -26.65 -13.06 3.94
C ALA A 534 -26.68 -12.46 2.52
N ASN A 535 -26.48 -11.15 2.38
CA ASN A 535 -26.49 -10.42 1.10
C ASN A 535 -25.09 -9.90 0.69
N VAL A 536 -24.03 -10.29 1.39
CA VAL A 536 -22.68 -9.80 1.11
C VAL A 536 -22.11 -10.53 -0.09
N SER A 537 -21.65 -9.77 -1.08
CA SER A 537 -20.91 -10.34 -2.20
C SER A 537 -19.49 -10.71 -1.78
N PHE A 538 -19.07 -11.89 -2.16
CA PHE A 538 -17.68 -12.30 -2.08
C PHE A 538 -17.22 -12.88 -3.41
N GLU A 539 -15.97 -12.66 -3.71
CA GLU A 539 -15.32 -13.13 -4.91
C GLU A 539 -14.20 -14.10 -4.50
N VAL A 540 -14.20 -15.29 -5.10
CA VAL A 540 -13.17 -16.31 -4.88
C VAL A 540 -12.49 -16.61 -6.20
N LYS A 541 -11.16 -16.48 -6.23
CA LYS A 541 -10.33 -16.74 -7.40
C LYS A 541 -9.05 -17.48 -7.02
N GLN A 542 -8.58 -18.34 -7.89
CA GLN A 542 -7.24 -18.89 -7.76
C GLN A 542 -6.19 -17.78 -7.84
N TYR A 543 -5.17 -17.85 -7.01
CA TYR A 543 -4.08 -16.88 -6.95
C TYR A 543 -2.73 -17.59 -7.00
N GLY A 544 -2.11 -17.57 -8.18
CA GLY A 544 -0.83 -18.24 -8.41
C GLY A 544 -0.93 -19.75 -8.42
N ASN A 545 -0.47 -20.39 -7.36
CA ASN A 545 -0.48 -21.84 -7.25
C ASN A 545 -1.90 -22.42 -7.07
N GLU A 546 -2.11 -23.68 -7.46
CA GLU A 546 -3.41 -24.35 -7.35
C GLU A 546 -3.92 -24.49 -5.90
N ASN A 547 -3.05 -24.34 -4.93
CA ASN A 547 -3.37 -24.37 -3.52
C ASN A 547 -3.52 -22.97 -2.88
N GLN A 548 -3.63 -21.92 -3.67
CA GLN A 548 -3.81 -20.55 -3.16
C GLN A 548 -5.08 -19.93 -3.75
N MET A 549 -5.90 -19.37 -2.86
CA MET A 549 -7.13 -18.67 -3.24
C MET A 549 -7.10 -17.23 -2.75
N ARG A 550 -7.51 -16.31 -3.62
CA ARG A 550 -7.82 -14.93 -3.26
C ARG A 550 -9.31 -14.80 -3.01
N ILE A 551 -9.66 -14.30 -1.84
CA ILE A 551 -11.03 -14.08 -1.40
C ILE A 551 -11.18 -12.58 -1.15
N VAL A 552 -12.15 -11.96 -1.80
CA VAL A 552 -12.52 -10.54 -1.59
C VAL A 552 -13.93 -10.49 -1.07
N THR A 553 -14.15 -9.78 0.03
CA THR A 553 -15.47 -9.61 0.65
C THR A 553 -15.71 -8.15 1.03
N GLN A 554 -16.95 -7.71 0.95
CA GLN A 554 -17.40 -6.40 1.42
C GLN A 554 -18.05 -6.46 2.81
N TYR A 555 -17.99 -7.61 3.49
CA TYR A 555 -18.53 -7.75 4.83
C TYR A 555 -17.77 -6.87 5.83
N LYS A 556 -18.49 -6.02 6.56
CA LYS A 556 -17.92 -5.06 7.53
C LYS A 556 -16.70 -4.28 7.01
N TYR A 557 -16.72 -3.90 5.72
CA TYR A 557 -15.56 -3.21 5.12
C TYR A 557 -15.47 -1.74 5.52
N ASP A 558 -16.57 -1.15 5.97
CA ASP A 558 -16.68 0.19 6.54
C ASP A 558 -16.30 0.25 8.02
N ASP A 559 -16.39 -0.90 8.72
CA ASP A 559 -15.94 -1.04 10.10
C ASP A 559 -14.43 -1.30 10.15
N THR A 560 -13.70 -0.39 10.81
CA THR A 560 -12.25 -0.44 10.93
C THR A 560 -11.75 -1.06 12.23
N SER A 561 -12.66 -1.53 13.11
CA SER A 561 -12.32 -2.15 14.38
C SER A 561 -11.53 -3.46 14.21
N ASP A 562 -10.71 -3.78 15.19
CA ASP A 562 -9.99 -5.06 15.23
C ASP A 562 -10.94 -6.22 15.48
N GLU A 563 -12.08 -5.95 16.13
CA GLU A 563 -13.16 -6.91 16.35
C GLU A 563 -13.81 -7.34 15.05
N ALA A 564 -14.20 -6.39 14.19
CA ALA A 564 -14.72 -6.70 12.87
C ALA A 564 -13.70 -7.48 12.03
N THR A 565 -12.40 -7.21 12.22
CA THR A 565 -11.34 -7.97 11.54
C THR A 565 -11.24 -9.40 12.07
N SER A 566 -11.25 -9.56 13.42
CA SER A 566 -11.20 -10.88 14.05
C SER A 566 -12.44 -11.72 13.74
N GLU A 567 -13.61 -11.09 13.65
CA GLU A 567 -14.86 -11.75 13.26
C GLU A 567 -14.80 -12.27 11.81
N VAL A 568 -14.33 -11.43 10.87
CA VAL A 568 -14.18 -11.86 9.47
C VAL A 568 -13.17 -13.00 9.35
N ASP A 569 -12.03 -12.91 10.06
CA ASP A 569 -11.03 -13.98 10.09
C ASP A 569 -11.62 -15.27 10.65
N ARG A 570 -12.49 -15.18 11.67
CA ARG A 570 -13.16 -16.34 12.24
C ARG A 570 -14.17 -16.96 11.29
N ILE A 571 -14.99 -16.15 10.62
CA ILE A 571 -15.91 -16.64 9.59
C ILE A 571 -15.15 -17.35 8.46
N LEU A 572 -14.02 -16.78 8.00
CA LEU A 572 -13.17 -17.41 7.01
C LEU A 572 -12.60 -18.74 7.52
N TYR A 573 -12.14 -18.79 8.77
CA TYR A 573 -11.65 -20.01 9.38
C TYR A 573 -12.75 -21.07 9.47
N ASP A 574 -13.92 -20.71 9.99
CA ASP A 574 -15.06 -21.63 10.15
C ASP A 574 -15.53 -22.20 8.81
N ALA A 575 -15.45 -21.42 7.74
CA ALA A 575 -15.77 -21.88 6.39
C ALA A 575 -14.70 -22.81 5.79
N LEU A 576 -13.42 -22.53 6.06
CA LEU A 576 -12.30 -23.09 5.27
C LEU A 576 -11.47 -24.14 6.00
N HIS A 577 -11.52 -24.20 7.35
CA HIS A 577 -10.70 -25.16 8.12
C HIS A 577 -10.92 -26.61 7.70
N GLY A 578 -12.13 -26.98 7.27
CA GLY A 578 -12.46 -28.31 6.76
C GLY A 578 -11.86 -28.66 5.39
N LEU A 579 -11.30 -27.69 4.66
CA LEU A 579 -10.65 -27.91 3.37
C LEU A 579 -9.18 -28.33 3.50
N TYR A 580 -8.60 -28.21 4.70
CA TYR A 580 -7.25 -28.68 4.99
C TYR A 580 -7.23 -30.18 5.24
N GLY A 581 -6.16 -30.86 4.82
CA GLY A 581 -5.94 -32.29 5.06
C GLY A 581 -5.55 -32.64 6.51
N TYR A 582 -5.35 -31.62 7.35
CA TYR A 582 -5.04 -31.75 8.77
C TYR A 582 -5.78 -30.69 9.58
N PRO A 583 -6.03 -30.88 10.88
CA PRO A 583 -6.67 -29.87 11.71
C PRO A 583 -5.75 -28.67 11.87
N ILE A 584 -6.16 -27.52 11.31
CA ILE A 584 -5.49 -26.23 11.49
C ILE A 584 -6.17 -25.47 12.64
N THR A 585 -5.41 -24.88 13.55
CA THR A 585 -5.97 -24.03 14.61
C THR A 585 -6.26 -22.63 14.08
N PHE A 586 -7.19 -21.91 14.71
CA PHE A 586 -7.51 -20.54 14.33
C PHE A 586 -6.28 -19.60 14.37
N GLU A 587 -5.44 -19.73 15.40
CA GLU A 587 -4.19 -18.97 15.50
C GLU A 587 -3.24 -19.26 14.33
N ASN A 588 -3.05 -20.52 13.96
CA ASN A 588 -2.20 -20.89 12.83
C ASN A 588 -2.79 -20.44 11.49
N PHE A 589 -4.12 -20.44 11.36
CA PHE A 589 -4.81 -19.96 10.18
C PHE A 589 -4.65 -18.45 9.99
N ARG A 590 -4.77 -17.69 11.08
CA ARG A 590 -4.65 -16.22 11.11
C ARG A 590 -3.19 -15.75 11.04
N ASN A 591 -2.25 -16.54 11.53
CA ASN A 591 -0.87 -16.14 11.65
C ASN A 591 -0.16 -16.07 10.29
N THR A 592 -0.11 -14.88 9.72
CA THR A 592 0.59 -14.60 8.46
C THR A 592 2.11 -14.82 8.53
N GLN A 593 2.66 -15.03 9.72
CA GLN A 593 4.10 -15.30 9.92
C GLN A 593 4.44 -16.81 9.86
N ASN A 594 3.45 -17.68 9.96
CA ASN A 594 3.65 -19.10 9.77
C ASN A 594 3.77 -19.43 8.28
N ASP A 595 4.92 -19.94 7.89
CA ASP A 595 5.35 -20.12 6.50
C ASP A 595 4.58 -21.19 5.71
N ILE A 596 3.60 -21.88 6.29
CA ILE A 596 3.12 -23.09 5.68
C ILE A 596 1.72 -22.92 5.08
N ASN A 597 0.70 -22.64 5.88
CA ASN A 597 -0.69 -22.59 5.39
C ASN A 597 -1.53 -21.59 6.23
N GLY A 598 -2.62 -21.09 5.66
CA GLY A 598 -3.48 -20.09 6.28
C GLY A 598 -3.48 -18.77 5.50
N ILE A 599 -3.75 -17.66 6.18
CA ILE A 599 -3.77 -16.32 5.59
C ILE A 599 -2.35 -15.86 5.28
N LEU A 600 -2.04 -15.65 4.01
CA LEU A 600 -0.75 -15.13 3.55
C LEU A 600 -0.75 -13.60 3.46
N THR A 601 -1.86 -13.01 3.00
CA THR A 601 -2.06 -11.56 2.94
C THR A 601 -3.46 -11.21 3.39
N ALA A 602 -3.57 -10.06 4.03
CA ALA A 602 -4.84 -9.44 4.36
C ALA A 602 -4.74 -7.94 4.01
N ASP A 603 -5.58 -7.50 3.10
CA ASP A 603 -5.69 -6.11 2.66
C ASP A 603 -7.07 -5.59 3.06
N LYS A 604 -7.13 -4.43 3.72
CA LYS A 604 -8.36 -3.77 4.11
C LYS A 604 -8.39 -2.37 3.53
N ILE A 605 -9.43 -2.04 2.81
CA ILE A 605 -9.60 -0.75 2.15
C ILE A 605 -10.99 -0.22 2.43
N GLY A 606 -11.05 0.90 3.14
CA GLY A 606 -12.30 1.57 3.46
C GLY A 606 -12.96 2.23 2.24
N PRO A 607 -14.29 2.48 2.28
CA PRO A 607 -15.06 3.00 1.14
C PRO A 607 -14.64 4.40 0.69
N SER A 608 -14.21 5.26 1.61
CA SER A 608 -13.71 6.60 1.27
C SER A 608 -12.45 6.55 0.42
N ILE A 609 -11.50 5.70 0.81
CA ILE A 609 -10.25 5.49 0.08
C ILE A 609 -10.52 4.90 -1.30
N ALA A 610 -11.36 3.87 -1.39
CA ALA A 610 -11.70 3.26 -2.68
C ALA A 610 -12.31 4.29 -3.65
N LYS A 611 -13.16 5.17 -3.16
CA LYS A 611 -13.74 6.27 -3.94
C LYS A 611 -12.68 7.27 -4.40
N ASP A 612 -11.78 7.68 -3.52
CA ASP A 612 -10.71 8.62 -3.84
C ASP A 612 -9.73 8.01 -4.85
N MET A 613 -9.38 6.72 -4.69
CA MET A 613 -8.54 5.98 -5.63
C MET A 613 -9.19 5.88 -7.01
N THR A 614 -10.50 5.62 -7.08
CA THR A 614 -11.24 5.55 -8.35
C THR A 614 -11.23 6.89 -9.09
N TRP A 615 -11.54 7.99 -8.40
CA TRP A 615 -11.50 9.31 -9.01
C TRP A 615 -10.07 9.74 -9.36
N GLY A 616 -9.08 9.42 -8.51
CA GLY A 616 -7.67 9.64 -8.79
C GLY A 616 -7.21 8.93 -10.06
N ALA A 617 -7.62 7.66 -10.26
CA ALA A 617 -7.33 6.89 -11.45
C ALA A 617 -7.92 7.52 -12.73
N ILE A 618 -9.19 7.93 -12.70
CA ILE A 618 -9.84 8.57 -13.84
C ILE A 618 -9.16 9.90 -14.20
N TRP A 619 -8.92 10.75 -13.19
CA TRP A 619 -8.27 12.04 -13.40
C TRP A 619 -6.81 11.91 -13.87
N SER A 620 -6.05 10.94 -13.37
CA SER A 620 -4.67 10.73 -13.79
C SER A 620 -4.56 10.38 -15.28
N VAL A 621 -5.42 9.51 -15.79
CA VAL A 621 -5.47 9.16 -17.23
C VAL A 621 -5.88 10.38 -18.05
N LEU A 622 -6.93 11.10 -17.63
CA LEU A 622 -7.42 12.28 -18.35
C LEU A 622 -6.36 13.41 -18.40
N PHE A 623 -5.73 13.72 -17.25
CA PHE A 623 -4.67 14.72 -17.19
C PHE A 623 -3.46 14.33 -18.03
N SER A 624 -3.07 13.06 -18.03
CA SER A 624 -1.97 12.58 -18.87
C SER A 624 -2.27 12.77 -20.35
N LEU A 625 -3.46 12.42 -20.82
CA LEU A 625 -3.88 12.62 -22.21
C LEU A 625 -3.87 14.10 -22.59
N ILE A 626 -4.39 14.98 -21.72
CA ILE A 626 -4.43 16.41 -21.94
C ILE A 626 -3.00 17.00 -21.95
N ALA A 627 -2.18 16.66 -20.95
CA ALA A 627 -0.81 17.18 -20.83
C ALA A 627 0.05 16.78 -22.03
N ILE A 628 -0.05 15.52 -22.47
CA ILE A 628 0.68 15.03 -23.64
C ILE A 628 0.12 15.68 -24.91
N GLY A 629 -1.20 15.78 -25.07
CA GLY A 629 -1.82 16.44 -26.21
C GLY A 629 -1.36 17.91 -26.36
N LEU A 630 -1.33 18.63 -25.23
CA LEU A 630 -0.82 19.99 -25.16
C LEU A 630 0.67 20.06 -25.51
N TYR A 631 1.49 19.16 -24.91
CA TYR A 631 2.93 19.09 -25.23
C TYR A 631 3.18 18.87 -26.73
N ILE A 632 2.48 17.90 -27.35
CA ILE A 632 2.61 17.61 -28.79
C ILE A 632 2.16 18.82 -29.63
N SER A 633 1.08 19.48 -29.25
CA SER A 633 0.59 20.69 -29.94
C SER A 633 1.63 21.81 -29.93
N LEU A 634 2.26 22.07 -28.79
CA LEU A 634 3.31 23.07 -28.64
C LEU A 634 4.58 22.68 -29.41
N ARG A 635 4.98 21.41 -29.33
CA ARG A 635 6.22 20.88 -29.93
C ARG A 635 6.18 20.88 -31.44
N PHE A 636 5.09 20.42 -32.04
CA PHE A 636 4.94 20.31 -33.50
C PHE A 636 4.30 21.54 -34.16
N LYS A 637 3.78 22.48 -33.35
CA LYS A 637 3.12 23.72 -33.83
C LYS A 637 1.97 23.48 -34.84
N LYS A 638 1.44 22.25 -34.86
CA LYS A 638 0.33 21.83 -35.72
C LYS A 638 -0.58 20.90 -34.94
N TRP A 639 -1.84 21.28 -34.77
CA TRP A 639 -2.84 20.57 -34.00
C TRP A 639 -3.18 19.16 -34.56
N GLN A 640 -2.95 18.94 -35.85
CA GLN A 640 -3.20 17.66 -36.53
C GLN A 640 -2.35 16.53 -35.92
N TYR A 641 -1.10 16.80 -35.56
CA TYR A 641 -0.24 15.83 -34.89
C TYR A 641 -0.72 15.53 -33.48
N ALA A 642 -1.12 16.56 -32.73
CA ALA A 642 -1.65 16.39 -31.38
C ALA A 642 -2.94 15.55 -31.39
N THR A 643 -3.88 15.85 -32.29
CA THR A 643 -5.14 15.09 -32.41
C THR A 643 -4.87 13.64 -32.78
N GLY A 644 -4.00 13.38 -33.80
CA GLY A 644 -3.64 12.01 -34.17
C GLY A 644 -3.02 11.23 -33.05
N ALA A 645 -2.06 11.83 -32.33
CA ALA A 645 -1.40 11.22 -31.18
C ALA A 645 -2.39 10.93 -30.04
N THR A 646 -3.14 11.93 -29.58
CA THR A 646 -4.06 11.79 -28.45
C THR A 646 -5.15 10.75 -28.73
N THR A 647 -5.66 10.70 -29.98
CA THR A 647 -6.65 9.68 -30.38
C THR A 647 -6.05 8.27 -30.31
N ALA A 648 -4.81 8.09 -30.77
CA ALA A 648 -4.13 6.79 -30.68
C ALA A 648 -3.85 6.36 -29.23
N LEU A 649 -3.48 7.30 -28.36
CA LEU A 649 -3.27 7.02 -26.94
C LEU A 649 -4.58 6.60 -26.24
N ALA A 650 -5.66 7.33 -26.50
CA ALA A 650 -6.98 6.96 -25.97
C ALA A 650 -7.44 5.59 -26.50
N PHE A 651 -7.20 5.32 -27.78
CA PHE A 651 -7.47 4.00 -28.38
C PHE A 651 -6.68 2.89 -27.69
N ASN A 652 -5.38 3.08 -27.43
CA ASN A 652 -4.54 2.10 -26.74
C ASN A 652 -5.08 1.79 -25.33
N ALA A 653 -5.39 2.82 -24.56
CA ALA A 653 -5.95 2.66 -23.22
C ALA A 653 -7.26 1.85 -23.25
N LEU A 654 -8.18 2.20 -24.15
CA LEU A 654 -9.47 1.52 -24.31
C LEU A 654 -9.32 0.07 -24.76
N VAL A 655 -8.38 -0.22 -25.65
CA VAL A 655 -8.12 -1.60 -26.10
C VAL A 655 -7.56 -2.45 -24.95
N VAL A 656 -6.61 -1.93 -24.17
CA VAL A 656 -6.05 -2.67 -23.02
C VAL A 656 -7.14 -2.95 -21.99
N ILE A 657 -7.96 -1.95 -21.66
CA ILE A 657 -9.12 -2.12 -20.76
C ILE A 657 -10.11 -3.16 -21.33
N GLY A 658 -10.39 -3.10 -22.63
CA GLY A 658 -11.28 -4.04 -23.31
C GLY A 658 -10.77 -5.49 -23.29
N VAL A 659 -9.47 -5.70 -23.48
CA VAL A 659 -8.85 -7.03 -23.39
C VAL A 659 -8.90 -7.56 -21.97
N PHE A 660 -8.70 -6.72 -20.96
CA PHE A 660 -8.86 -7.12 -19.55
C PHE A 660 -10.29 -7.57 -19.26
N SER A 661 -11.30 -6.81 -19.75
CA SER A 661 -12.71 -7.20 -19.66
C SER A 661 -13.02 -8.51 -20.39
N LEU A 662 -12.41 -8.73 -21.57
CA LEU A 662 -12.68 -9.91 -22.40
C LEU A 662 -12.04 -11.17 -21.86
N CYS A 663 -10.78 -11.07 -21.40
CA CYS A 663 -9.92 -12.22 -21.10
C CYS A 663 -9.91 -12.62 -19.62
N TYR A 664 -10.51 -11.82 -18.70
CA TYR A 664 -10.51 -12.20 -17.32
C TYR A 664 -11.27 -13.53 -17.11
N GLY A 665 -10.68 -14.43 -16.30
CA GLY A 665 -11.18 -15.78 -16.08
C GLY A 665 -10.83 -16.80 -17.18
N TRP A 666 -10.18 -16.37 -18.29
CA TRP A 666 -9.71 -17.29 -19.33
C TRP A 666 -8.19 -17.54 -19.26
N LEU A 667 -7.44 -16.55 -18.76
CA LEU A 667 -6.00 -16.68 -18.63
C LEU A 667 -5.65 -17.32 -17.27
N PRO A 668 -4.53 -18.05 -17.19
CA PRO A 668 -4.10 -18.75 -15.98
C PRO A 668 -3.52 -17.82 -14.89
N PHE A 669 -3.75 -16.51 -15.00
CA PHE A 669 -3.34 -15.52 -14.02
C PHE A 669 -4.42 -14.43 -13.87
N ASN A 670 -4.38 -13.71 -12.76
CA ASN A 670 -5.41 -12.75 -12.42
C ASN A 670 -5.30 -11.47 -13.26
N LEU A 671 -6.38 -11.11 -13.97
CA LEU A 671 -6.55 -9.85 -14.70
C LEU A 671 -7.44 -8.91 -13.89
N GLU A 672 -6.90 -8.38 -12.80
CA GLU A 672 -7.57 -7.45 -11.92
C GLU A 672 -7.24 -6.01 -12.29
N VAL A 673 -8.26 -5.17 -12.35
CA VAL A 673 -8.10 -3.72 -12.50
C VAL A 673 -7.86 -3.14 -11.11
N ASN A 674 -6.58 -2.95 -10.78
CA ASN A 674 -6.09 -2.39 -9.53
C ASN A 674 -5.22 -1.15 -9.80
N GLN A 675 -4.64 -0.54 -8.78
CA GLN A 675 -3.75 0.62 -8.98
C GLN A 675 -2.55 0.33 -9.89
N ALA A 676 -1.99 -0.88 -9.82
CA ALA A 676 -0.90 -1.26 -10.71
C ALA A 676 -1.34 -1.30 -12.18
N PHE A 677 -2.57 -1.74 -12.47
CA PHE A 677 -3.14 -1.68 -13.82
C PHE A 677 -3.25 -0.23 -14.33
N ILE A 678 -3.68 0.72 -13.49
CA ILE A 678 -3.71 2.15 -13.87
C ILE A 678 -2.30 2.67 -14.16
N ALA A 679 -1.32 2.26 -13.34
CA ALA A 679 0.08 2.55 -13.61
C ALA A 679 0.56 2.00 -14.96
N ALA A 680 0.11 0.79 -15.34
CA ALA A 680 0.39 0.24 -16.67
C ALA A 680 -0.22 1.11 -17.77
N ILE A 681 -1.48 1.49 -17.66
CA ILE A 681 -2.15 2.37 -18.65
C ILE A 681 -1.38 3.68 -18.84
N LEU A 682 -1.03 4.37 -17.74
CA LEU A 682 -0.28 5.62 -17.80
C LEU A 682 1.11 5.42 -18.43
N THR A 683 1.77 4.33 -18.08
CA THR A 683 3.08 3.99 -18.63
C THR A 683 3.01 3.69 -20.13
N ILE A 684 1.98 2.96 -20.58
CA ILE A 684 1.72 2.69 -22.00
C ILE A 684 1.49 3.99 -22.76
N ILE A 685 0.72 4.91 -22.20
CA ILE A 685 0.48 6.24 -22.77
C ILE A 685 1.82 6.96 -22.96
N GLY A 686 2.66 6.99 -21.93
CA GLY A 686 3.99 7.63 -21.99
C GLY A 686 4.97 6.94 -22.96
N TYR A 687 4.95 5.62 -23.03
CA TYR A 687 5.81 4.85 -23.90
C TYR A 687 5.39 4.95 -25.37
N THR A 688 4.11 4.77 -25.67
CA THR A 688 3.61 4.79 -27.06
C THR A 688 3.85 6.13 -27.74
N ILE A 689 3.78 7.22 -27.00
CA ILE A 689 3.99 8.54 -27.58
C ILE A 689 5.42 8.74 -28.04
N ASN A 690 6.43 8.07 -27.42
CA ASN A 690 7.80 8.11 -27.86
C ASN A 690 7.93 7.67 -29.33
N ASP A 691 7.37 6.54 -29.72
CA ASP A 691 7.33 6.06 -31.09
C ASP A 691 6.59 7.03 -32.02
N THR A 692 5.44 7.53 -31.56
CA THR A 692 4.61 8.47 -32.34
C THR A 692 5.34 9.78 -32.63
N VAL A 693 6.03 10.35 -31.64
CA VAL A 693 6.81 11.59 -31.78
C VAL A 693 7.88 11.43 -32.84
N VAL A 694 8.60 10.31 -32.85
CA VAL A 694 9.69 10.08 -33.82
C VAL A 694 9.15 9.87 -35.21
N VAL A 695 8.05 9.14 -35.37
CA VAL A 695 7.39 9.01 -36.68
C VAL A 695 6.95 10.40 -37.21
N PHE A 696 6.36 11.22 -36.33
CA PHE A 696 5.92 12.57 -36.69
C PHE A 696 7.10 13.52 -37.01
N ASP A 697 8.20 13.41 -36.27
CA ASP A 697 9.41 14.17 -36.57
C ASP A 697 9.97 13.77 -37.93
N ARG A 698 9.95 12.47 -38.26
CA ARG A 698 10.36 11.97 -39.58
C ARG A 698 9.43 12.45 -40.68
N ILE A 699 8.14 12.45 -40.48
CA ILE A 699 7.16 13.01 -41.43
C ILE A 699 7.48 14.49 -41.69
N ARG A 700 7.71 15.26 -40.63
CA ARG A 700 8.08 16.67 -40.74
C ARG A 700 9.39 16.86 -41.52
N GLU A 701 10.41 16.06 -41.26
CA GLU A 701 11.68 16.06 -41.98
C GLU A 701 11.49 15.81 -43.50
N TYR A 702 10.67 14.80 -43.86
CA TYR A 702 10.37 14.47 -45.25
C TYR A 702 9.59 15.60 -45.97
N LEU A 703 8.66 16.23 -45.27
CA LEU A 703 7.92 17.37 -45.82
C LEU A 703 8.80 18.59 -46.08
N VAL A 704 9.88 18.77 -45.30
CA VAL A 704 10.87 19.84 -45.52
C VAL A 704 11.85 19.49 -46.65
N PHE A 705 12.36 18.24 -46.68
CA PHE A 705 13.33 17.83 -47.69
C PHE A 705 12.73 17.60 -49.07
N TYR A 706 11.48 17.15 -49.12
CA TYR A 706 10.81 16.82 -50.39
C TYR A 706 9.47 17.58 -50.56
N PRO A 707 9.51 18.93 -50.60
CA PRO A 707 8.29 19.73 -50.61
C PRO A 707 7.46 19.59 -51.91
N LYS A 708 8.04 19.07 -52.97
CA LYS A 708 7.35 18.85 -54.29
C LYS A 708 6.70 17.47 -54.40
N ARG A 709 6.98 16.53 -53.47
CA ARG A 709 6.36 15.19 -53.48
C ARG A 709 4.94 15.27 -52.92
N ASP A 710 4.10 14.36 -53.40
CA ASP A 710 2.76 14.19 -52.81
C ASP A 710 2.81 13.93 -51.30
N LEU A 711 1.89 14.53 -50.57
CA LEU A 711 1.77 14.37 -49.12
C LEU A 711 1.69 12.88 -48.73
N ARG A 712 0.91 12.07 -49.47
CA ARG A 712 0.78 10.63 -49.23
C ARG A 712 2.10 9.91 -49.37
N GLU A 713 2.85 10.21 -50.42
CA GLU A 713 4.14 9.59 -50.68
C GLU A 713 5.15 9.94 -49.58
N ASN A 714 5.25 11.23 -49.19
CA ASN A 714 6.11 11.67 -48.11
C ASN A 714 5.81 10.98 -46.78
N VAL A 715 4.56 10.91 -46.40
CA VAL A 715 4.13 10.28 -45.15
C VAL A 715 4.38 8.77 -45.17
N ASN A 716 4.07 8.11 -46.30
CA ASN A 716 4.28 6.67 -46.41
C ASN A 716 5.77 6.30 -46.43
N ASN A 717 6.62 7.08 -47.07
CA ASN A 717 8.08 6.91 -47.09
C ASN A 717 8.69 7.16 -45.71
N ALA A 718 8.20 8.15 -44.95
CA ALA A 718 8.61 8.41 -43.57
C ALA A 718 8.27 7.23 -42.63
N LEU A 719 7.08 6.63 -42.79
CA LEU A 719 6.69 5.44 -42.03
C LEU A 719 7.60 4.24 -42.33
N ASN A 720 7.88 3.97 -43.60
CA ASN A 720 8.77 2.87 -43.98
C ASN A 720 10.21 3.10 -43.49
N ALA A 721 10.69 4.34 -43.52
CA ALA A 721 12.02 4.69 -43.01
C ALA A 721 12.16 4.50 -41.48
N THR A 722 11.09 4.62 -40.70
CA THR A 722 11.09 4.43 -39.25
C THR A 722 10.78 3.01 -38.84
N LEU A 723 10.30 2.16 -39.75
CA LEU A 723 9.75 0.83 -39.42
C LEU A 723 10.75 -0.08 -38.73
N SER A 724 11.98 -0.19 -39.26
CA SER A 724 13.05 -1.03 -38.65
C SER A 724 13.34 -0.61 -37.22
N ARG A 725 13.39 0.69 -36.96
CA ARG A 725 13.61 1.24 -35.64
C ARG A 725 12.44 0.90 -34.70
N THR A 726 11.24 1.24 -35.10
CA THR A 726 10.03 1.01 -34.27
C THR A 726 9.88 -0.47 -33.87
N ILE A 727 10.16 -1.40 -34.78
CA ILE A 727 10.12 -2.84 -34.46
C ILE A 727 11.25 -3.23 -33.49
N ASN A 728 12.45 -2.66 -33.66
CA ASN A 728 13.57 -2.99 -32.76
C ASN A 728 13.32 -2.44 -31.34
N THR A 729 12.85 -1.20 -31.20
CA THR A 729 12.57 -0.59 -29.88
C THR A 729 11.44 -1.31 -29.15
N SER A 730 10.32 -1.52 -29.85
CA SER A 730 9.20 -2.27 -29.26
C SER A 730 9.56 -3.75 -29.01
N GLY A 731 10.38 -4.34 -29.87
CA GLY A 731 10.87 -5.71 -29.72
C GLY A 731 11.74 -5.92 -28.49
N THR A 732 12.70 -5.02 -28.23
CA THR A 732 13.54 -5.08 -27.02
C THR A 732 12.70 -4.96 -25.75
N THR A 733 11.80 -3.99 -25.70
CA THR A 733 10.91 -3.79 -24.55
C THR A 733 9.96 -4.96 -24.38
N LEU A 734 9.42 -5.51 -25.47
CA LEU A 734 8.54 -6.69 -25.41
C LEU A 734 9.28 -7.93 -24.89
N VAL A 735 10.52 -8.17 -25.31
CA VAL A 735 11.32 -9.30 -24.82
C VAL A 735 11.57 -9.18 -23.31
N THR A 736 11.85 -7.98 -22.80
CA THR A 736 12.00 -7.77 -21.35
C THR A 736 10.71 -8.04 -20.59
N LEU A 737 9.59 -7.52 -21.09
CA LEU A 737 8.28 -7.72 -20.48
C LEU A 737 7.84 -9.19 -20.51
N LEU A 738 8.10 -9.90 -21.62
CA LEU A 738 7.80 -11.35 -21.69
C LEU A 738 8.66 -12.16 -20.72
N ALA A 739 9.93 -11.82 -20.52
CA ALA A 739 10.77 -12.47 -19.53
C ALA A 739 10.16 -12.34 -18.11
N ILE A 740 9.66 -11.15 -17.76
CA ILE A 740 9.00 -10.96 -16.46
C ILE A 740 7.63 -11.66 -16.43
N LEU A 741 6.87 -11.65 -17.52
CA LEU A 741 5.55 -12.29 -17.59
C LEU A 741 5.64 -13.79 -17.29
N PHE A 742 6.67 -14.46 -17.82
CA PHE A 742 6.83 -15.90 -17.65
C PHE A 742 7.56 -16.30 -16.36
N PHE A 743 8.56 -15.52 -15.94
CA PHE A 743 9.43 -15.86 -14.81
C PHE A 743 9.19 -14.99 -13.56
N GLY A 744 8.41 -13.92 -13.67
CA GLY A 744 8.03 -13.06 -12.57
C GLY A 744 6.95 -13.68 -11.68
N GLY A 745 6.83 -13.14 -10.46
CA GLY A 745 5.81 -13.56 -9.49
C GLY A 745 4.39 -13.24 -9.95
N GLU A 746 3.43 -14.01 -9.42
CA GLU A 746 1.99 -13.88 -9.76
C GLU A 746 1.47 -12.46 -9.50
N THR A 747 1.93 -11.83 -8.44
CA THR A 747 1.50 -10.48 -8.02
C THR A 747 1.66 -9.42 -9.11
N ILE A 748 2.66 -9.56 -10.00
CA ILE A 748 2.95 -8.56 -11.03
C ILE A 748 2.56 -9.02 -12.45
N ARG A 749 2.12 -10.28 -12.64
CA ARG A 749 1.81 -10.81 -13.99
C ARG A 749 0.73 -10.01 -14.72
N GLY A 750 -0.38 -9.69 -14.06
CA GLY A 750 -1.45 -8.89 -14.67
C GLY A 750 -0.96 -7.50 -15.11
N PHE A 751 -0.16 -6.84 -14.27
CA PHE A 751 0.47 -5.57 -14.58
C PHE A 751 1.42 -5.67 -15.79
N ILE A 752 2.29 -6.67 -15.83
CA ILE A 752 3.23 -6.89 -16.93
C ILE A 752 2.51 -7.28 -18.22
N PHE A 753 1.44 -8.07 -18.12
CA PHE A 753 0.60 -8.40 -19.27
C PHE A 753 -0.04 -7.14 -19.89
N ALA A 754 -0.56 -6.22 -19.05
CA ALA A 754 -1.06 -4.94 -19.52
C ALA A 754 0.01 -4.15 -20.27
N LEU A 755 1.22 -4.04 -19.70
CA LEU A 755 2.36 -3.37 -20.34
C LEU A 755 2.75 -4.02 -21.68
N ALA A 756 2.89 -5.35 -21.72
CA ALA A 756 3.27 -6.06 -22.93
C ALA A 756 2.22 -5.89 -24.04
N LEU A 757 0.94 -6.04 -23.70
CA LEU A 757 -0.18 -5.79 -24.61
C LEU A 757 -0.15 -4.32 -25.11
N GLY A 758 0.06 -3.39 -24.20
CA GLY A 758 0.11 -1.97 -24.50
C GLY A 758 1.27 -1.59 -25.43
N VAL A 759 2.44 -2.20 -25.29
CA VAL A 759 3.57 -2.02 -26.22
C VAL A 759 3.20 -2.50 -27.63
N VAL A 760 2.58 -3.68 -27.76
CA VAL A 760 2.16 -4.23 -29.06
C VAL A 760 1.09 -3.35 -29.71
N VAL A 761 0.02 -3.04 -28.95
CA VAL A 761 -1.07 -2.20 -29.44
C VAL A 761 -0.56 -0.78 -29.76
N GLY A 762 0.32 -0.23 -28.91
CA GLY A 762 0.91 1.09 -29.08
C GLY A 762 1.71 1.22 -30.36
N THR A 763 2.54 0.22 -30.66
CA THR A 763 3.32 0.17 -31.91
C THR A 763 2.41 0.13 -33.12
N LEU A 764 1.39 -0.72 -33.09
CA LEU A 764 0.42 -0.82 -34.20
C LEU A 764 -0.40 0.48 -34.33
N SER A 765 -0.82 1.08 -33.24
CA SER A 765 -1.64 2.30 -33.28
C SER A 765 -0.86 3.51 -33.79
N THR A 766 0.45 3.60 -33.55
CA THR A 766 1.30 4.64 -34.12
C THR A 766 1.28 4.60 -35.65
N LEU A 767 1.41 3.40 -36.22
CA LEU A 767 1.45 3.21 -37.67
C LEU A 767 0.05 3.29 -38.31
N PHE A 768 -0.95 2.70 -37.68
CA PHE A 768 -2.26 2.47 -38.27
C PHE A 768 -3.38 3.39 -37.75
N VAL A 769 -3.18 4.14 -36.67
CA VAL A 769 -4.17 5.05 -36.09
C VAL A 769 -3.65 6.49 -36.08
N ALA A 770 -2.56 6.78 -35.36
CA ALA A 770 -2.05 8.14 -35.18
C ALA A 770 -1.70 8.79 -36.51
N THR A 771 -0.90 8.10 -37.33
CA THR A 771 -0.41 8.64 -38.60
C THR A 771 -1.51 8.81 -39.66
N PRO A 772 -2.41 7.85 -39.91
CA PRO A 772 -3.53 8.06 -40.83
C PRO A 772 -4.48 9.17 -40.42
N ILE A 773 -4.76 9.36 -39.12
CA ILE A 773 -5.58 10.46 -38.62
C ILE A 773 -4.90 11.80 -38.89
N ALA A 774 -3.62 11.93 -38.50
CA ALA A 774 -2.83 13.15 -38.74
C ALA A 774 -2.76 13.48 -40.25
N TYR A 775 -2.51 12.49 -41.10
CA TYR A 775 -2.53 12.64 -42.56
C TYR A 775 -3.90 13.11 -43.10
N GLY A 776 -4.98 12.50 -42.61
CA GLY A 776 -6.34 12.86 -43.02
C GLY A 776 -6.68 14.32 -42.70
N LEU A 777 -6.28 14.79 -41.51
CA LEU A 777 -6.45 16.18 -41.07
C LEU A 777 -5.57 17.14 -41.88
N MET A 778 -4.30 16.80 -42.13
CA MET A 778 -3.38 17.60 -42.98
C MET A 778 -3.88 17.73 -44.40
N LYS A 779 -4.43 16.65 -44.96
CA LYS A 779 -5.03 16.63 -46.30
C LYS A 779 -6.25 17.55 -46.40
N ARG A 780 -7.10 17.58 -45.37
CA ARG A 780 -8.32 18.46 -45.34
C ARG A 780 -7.94 19.94 -45.32
N GLU A 781 -6.87 20.33 -44.68
CA GLU A 781 -6.36 21.72 -44.67
C GLU A 781 -5.62 22.15 -45.95
N GLY A 782 -5.50 21.25 -46.93
CA GLY A 782 -4.81 21.56 -48.18
C GLY A 782 -3.28 21.63 -48.08
N LEU A 783 -2.70 21.12 -47.01
CA LEU A 783 -1.24 20.93 -46.84
C LEU A 783 -0.79 19.84 -47.82
N GLY A 784 -0.53 20.16 -49.05
CA GLY A 784 -0.17 19.23 -50.13
C GLY A 784 -0.69 19.67 -51.49
N LYS A 785 -1.49 20.72 -51.53
CA LYS A 785 -1.87 21.41 -52.75
C LYS A 785 -1.03 22.64 -52.93
N LYS A 786 0.25 22.50 -53.29
CA LYS A 786 1.13 23.56 -53.89
C LYS A 786 1.84 22.98 -55.08
#